data_4a5a85f397c8edc541e6b64343ae6731
#
_entry.id   4a5a85f397c8edc541e6b64343ae6731
#
_cell.length_a   1.000
_cell.length_b   1.000
_cell.length_c   1.000
_cell.angle_alpha   90.00
_cell.angle_beta   90.00
_cell.angle_gamma   90.00
#
_symmetry.space_group_name_H-M   'P 1'
#
loop_
_entity.id
_entity.type
_entity.pdbx_description
1 polymer ?
#
loop_
_entity_poly.entity_id
_entity_poly.type
_entity_poly.pdbx_seq_one_letter_code
_entity_poly.pdbx_strand_id
1 'polypeptide(L)'
;MTDFQKQILEGIPAELPEKKPYDKNINHAPKRKDILTEEEKVLAIRNALRYFPTKFHSILAEEFAQELHDYGRIYMYRFRPDYEMYARPIDEYPAKSRQAAAIMGMIQNNLDPRVAQHPHELIIYGGNGAIFQNWAQYRLAMKYLAEMTDEQTLAMYSGHPMGLFPSHKDAPRVVVTNGMVIPNYSKQDDWERFNALGVSQYGQMTAGSYMYIGPQGIVHGTTITVMNAARKQLKSKGIEGTRENMKGLLFVTAGLGGMSGAQPKAGNIAGVVSVTAEINPLAARKRHEQGWVDELHENLDELMARIRKATSEKEVVSLAYVGNVVDLWERLADEGIEVNLGSDQTSLHNPWAGGYYPVGYSLEESKKMMAEEPERFKECVRESLRRQVAAINRLTAKGMYFFDYGNAFLLESSRAGADILRPDGKFRYPSYVQDIMGPLYFDYGFGPFRWVCMSENPEDLAKSDAIAVKVLEEESRTAPEEIQGQLRDNIHWIEEAGRNKLVVGSQARILYADCEGRTKIALAFNEAIRRGEITAPIVLGRDHHDVSGTDSPFRETSNIYDGSQFTADMAIQNVIGDSFRGATWVSIHNGGGVGWGEVINGGFGMVIDGTADSDRHITNMLFWDVNNGIARRSWARNEGALHAITREMGRTETLTVTVPVNADEALVRDALKNIR
;
A
#
# COMPACT_ATOMS: atom_id res chain seq x y z
N MET A 1 -3.33 37.00 0.19
CA MET A 1 -2.56 35.81 -0.29
C MET A 1 -1.52 35.51 0.77
N THR A 2 -1.55 34.30 1.33
CA THR A 2 -0.58 33.82 2.35
C THR A 2 0.76 33.50 1.72
N ASP A 3 1.82 33.35 2.52
CA ASP A 3 3.14 32.97 1.98
C ASP A 3 3.13 31.55 1.40
N PHE A 4 2.31 30.65 1.96
CA PHE A 4 2.00 29.36 1.38
C PHE A 4 1.49 29.46 -0.07
N GLN A 5 0.46 30.27 -0.29
CA GLN A 5 -0.13 30.49 -1.61
C GLN A 5 0.85 31.12 -2.60
N LYS A 6 1.66 32.09 -2.14
CA LYS A 6 2.67 32.75 -2.96
C LYS A 6 3.74 31.77 -3.44
N GLN A 7 4.28 30.93 -2.54
CA GLN A 7 5.30 29.96 -2.91
C GLN A 7 4.78 28.89 -3.89
N ILE A 8 3.51 28.50 -3.79
CA ILE A 8 2.88 27.60 -4.75
C ILE A 8 2.80 28.25 -6.13
N LEU A 9 2.28 29.46 -6.22
CA LEU A 9 2.12 30.17 -7.50
C LEU A 9 3.45 30.56 -8.14
N GLU A 10 4.47 30.82 -7.34
CA GLU A 10 5.83 31.04 -7.84
C GLU A 10 6.40 29.76 -8.49
N GLY A 11 6.16 28.60 -7.87
CA GLY A 11 6.74 27.32 -8.29
C GLY A 11 8.24 27.27 -8.05
N ILE A 12 9.05 27.14 -9.12
CA ILE A 12 10.51 27.24 -9.03
C ILE A 12 10.88 28.71 -8.87
N PRO A 13 11.56 29.11 -7.77
CA PRO A 13 11.86 30.48 -7.49
C PRO A 13 12.71 31.14 -8.58
N ALA A 14 12.40 32.40 -8.90
CA ALA A 14 13.13 33.20 -9.89
C ALA A 14 14.57 33.53 -9.46
N GLU A 15 14.82 33.57 -8.15
CA GLU A 15 16.14 33.71 -7.54
C GLU A 15 16.45 32.49 -6.68
N LEU A 16 17.72 32.15 -6.47
CA LEU A 16 18.11 30.99 -5.67
C LEU A 16 17.74 31.22 -4.20
N PRO A 17 16.94 30.33 -3.60
CA PRO A 17 16.73 30.37 -2.15
C PRO A 17 18.03 30.11 -1.38
N GLU A 18 18.08 30.49 -0.12
CA GLU A 18 19.19 30.13 0.74
C GLU A 18 19.32 28.59 0.86
N LYS A 19 20.55 28.09 0.97
CA LYS A 19 20.84 26.69 1.16
C LYS A 19 20.33 26.27 2.54
N LYS A 20 19.45 25.25 2.57
CA LYS A 20 18.89 24.75 3.82
C LYS A 20 19.88 23.86 4.54
N PRO A 21 20.03 24.01 5.88
CA PRO A 21 20.90 23.15 6.65
C PRO A 21 20.33 21.71 6.68
N TYR A 22 21.23 20.75 6.76
CA TYR A 22 20.87 19.35 7.01
C TYR A 22 20.39 19.19 8.46
N ASP A 23 19.15 18.79 8.67
CA ASP A 23 18.57 18.58 9.99
C ASP A 23 18.73 17.12 10.41
N LYS A 24 19.63 16.86 11.35
CA LYS A 24 19.93 15.52 11.89
C LYS A 24 18.79 14.91 12.72
N ASN A 25 17.79 15.70 13.11
CA ASN A 25 16.67 15.22 13.92
C ASN A 25 15.56 14.59 13.07
N ILE A 26 15.67 14.66 11.76
CA ILE A 26 14.71 14.08 10.83
C ILE A 26 15.13 12.66 10.43
N ASN A 27 14.16 11.80 10.24
CA ASN A 27 14.39 10.45 9.73
C ASN A 27 14.69 10.50 8.22
N HIS A 28 15.95 10.69 7.89
CA HIS A 28 16.42 10.72 6.50
C HIS A 28 16.49 9.32 5.88
N ALA A 29 16.30 9.27 4.57
CA ALA A 29 16.52 8.06 3.79
C ALA A 29 18.01 7.65 3.84
N PRO A 30 18.31 6.35 3.90
CA PRO A 30 19.69 5.88 3.82
C PRO A 30 20.32 6.25 2.46
N LYS A 31 21.63 6.45 2.46
CA LYS A 31 22.39 6.67 1.22
C LYS A 31 22.11 5.53 0.23
N ARG A 32 21.80 5.89 -1.00
CA ARG A 32 21.59 4.94 -2.08
C ARG A 32 22.92 4.48 -2.68
N LYS A 33 22.90 3.28 -3.27
CA LYS A 33 24.04 2.71 -4.00
C LYS A 33 24.54 3.67 -5.08
N ASP A 34 25.83 3.91 -5.13
CA ASP A 34 26.49 4.55 -6.28
C ASP A 34 26.62 3.53 -7.41
N ILE A 35 25.85 3.71 -8.47
CA ILE A 35 25.73 2.79 -9.59
C ILE A 35 26.08 3.44 -10.93
N LEU A 36 26.24 4.77 -10.95
CA LEU A 36 26.48 5.52 -12.17
C LEU A 36 27.98 5.55 -12.53
N THR A 37 28.28 5.41 -13.82
CA THR A 37 29.60 5.78 -14.36
C THR A 37 29.84 7.28 -14.28
N GLU A 38 31.06 7.76 -14.50
CA GLU A 38 31.37 9.20 -14.49
C GLU A 38 30.58 9.97 -15.56
N GLU A 39 30.43 9.40 -16.76
CA GLU A 39 29.62 9.99 -17.83
C GLU A 39 28.13 10.04 -17.46
N GLU A 40 27.64 9.04 -16.75
CA GLU A 40 26.27 9.00 -16.27
C GLU A 40 26.03 9.98 -15.11
N LYS A 41 27.01 10.24 -14.25
CA LYS A 41 26.94 11.30 -13.24
C LYS A 41 26.80 12.67 -13.90
N VAL A 42 27.56 12.92 -14.97
CA VAL A 42 27.39 14.13 -15.78
C VAL A 42 25.99 14.22 -16.36
N LEU A 43 25.45 13.12 -16.88
CA LEU A 43 24.10 13.07 -17.41
C LEU A 43 23.04 13.33 -16.32
N ALA A 44 23.19 12.74 -15.13
CA ALA A 44 22.29 12.94 -14.00
C ALA A 44 22.25 14.42 -13.57
N ILE A 45 23.41 15.07 -13.46
CA ILE A 45 23.49 16.50 -13.14
C ILE A 45 22.85 17.36 -14.24
N ARG A 46 23.08 17.05 -15.51
CA ARG A 46 22.42 17.74 -16.63
C ARG A 46 20.90 17.57 -16.58
N ASN A 47 20.41 16.40 -16.25
CA ASN A 47 18.98 16.12 -16.06
C ASN A 47 18.41 16.93 -14.90
N ALA A 48 19.17 17.12 -13.83
CA ALA A 48 18.76 17.94 -12.70
C ALA A 48 18.73 19.44 -13.04
N LEU A 49 19.72 19.91 -13.77
CA LEU A 49 19.83 21.34 -14.14
C LEU A 49 18.75 21.83 -15.12
N ARG A 50 18.07 20.91 -15.85
CA ARG A 50 17.05 21.30 -16.87
C ARG A 50 15.83 22.03 -16.29
N TYR A 51 15.65 22.07 -14.98
CA TYR A 51 14.58 22.83 -14.32
C TYR A 51 14.92 24.32 -14.13
N PHE A 52 16.18 24.71 -14.31
CA PHE A 52 16.67 25.99 -13.85
C PHE A 52 17.29 26.86 -14.99
N PRO A 53 17.17 28.19 -14.89
CA PRO A 53 17.87 29.09 -15.80
C PRO A 53 19.39 28.91 -15.74
N THR A 54 20.06 29.07 -16.88
CA THR A 54 21.52 28.87 -17.01
C THR A 54 22.36 29.73 -16.06
N LYS A 55 21.85 30.91 -15.64
CA LYS A 55 22.53 31.77 -14.64
C LYS A 55 22.83 31.07 -13.30
N PHE A 56 22.09 30.00 -12.98
CA PHE A 56 22.27 29.24 -11.73
C PHE A 56 23.06 27.94 -11.90
N HIS A 57 23.35 27.53 -13.15
CA HIS A 57 23.94 26.22 -13.42
C HIS A 57 25.29 26.00 -12.76
N SER A 58 26.15 27.03 -12.66
CA SER A 58 27.45 26.88 -12.01
C SER A 58 27.34 26.51 -10.51
N ILE A 59 26.43 27.17 -9.80
CA ILE A 59 26.21 26.94 -8.38
C ILE A 59 25.47 25.58 -8.15
N LEU A 60 24.43 25.34 -8.93
CA LEU A 60 23.59 24.13 -8.76
C LEU A 60 24.31 22.88 -9.24
N ALA A 61 25.21 22.95 -10.23
CA ALA A 61 25.98 21.78 -10.65
C ALA A 61 26.88 21.24 -9.53
N GLU A 62 27.58 22.14 -8.81
CA GLU A 62 28.39 21.74 -7.67
C GLU A 62 27.54 21.15 -6.53
N GLU A 63 26.38 21.76 -6.25
CA GLU A 63 25.48 21.33 -5.21
C GLU A 63 24.85 19.96 -5.53
N PHE A 64 24.40 19.74 -6.77
CA PHE A 64 23.82 18.48 -7.21
C PHE A 64 24.86 17.36 -7.32
N ALA A 65 26.11 17.70 -7.68
CA ALA A 65 27.21 16.75 -7.60
C ALA A 65 27.46 16.29 -6.16
N GLN A 66 27.40 17.23 -5.20
CA GLN A 66 27.54 16.92 -3.79
C GLN A 66 26.37 16.03 -3.27
N GLU A 67 25.11 16.36 -3.62
CA GLU A 67 23.96 15.53 -3.25
C GLU A 67 24.08 14.11 -3.83
N LEU A 68 24.49 13.99 -5.11
CA LEU A 68 24.69 12.69 -5.75
C LEU A 68 25.79 11.88 -5.05
N HIS A 69 26.88 12.52 -4.63
CA HIS A 69 27.94 11.90 -3.86
C HIS A 69 27.47 11.45 -2.47
N ASP A 70 26.77 12.33 -1.74
CA ASP A 70 26.40 12.11 -0.33
C ASP A 70 25.22 11.14 -0.19
N TYR A 71 24.24 11.22 -1.08
CA TYR A 71 22.96 10.47 -0.98
C TYR A 71 22.77 9.42 -2.09
N GLY A 72 23.59 9.44 -3.13
CA GLY A 72 23.41 8.63 -4.33
C GLY A 72 22.23 9.09 -5.21
N ARG A 73 21.61 10.21 -4.86
CA ARG A 73 20.45 10.82 -5.56
C ARG A 73 20.51 12.32 -5.44
N ILE A 74 19.80 13.03 -6.36
CA ILE A 74 19.69 14.48 -6.37
C ILE A 74 18.28 14.87 -5.93
N TYR A 75 18.12 15.23 -4.67
CA TYR A 75 16.83 15.59 -4.06
C TYR A 75 16.50 17.08 -4.21
N MET A 76 17.47 17.92 -4.52
CA MET A 76 17.35 19.38 -4.63
C MET A 76 16.83 20.03 -3.33
N TYR A 77 17.42 19.70 -2.19
CA TYR A 77 16.99 20.14 -0.86
C TYR A 77 16.84 21.67 -0.71
N ARG A 78 17.65 22.45 -1.41
CA ARG A 78 17.52 23.91 -1.45
C ARG A 78 16.11 24.37 -1.82
N PHE A 79 15.43 23.62 -2.69
CA PHE A 79 14.13 23.97 -3.23
C PHE A 79 12.95 23.42 -2.41
N ARG A 80 13.20 22.75 -1.27
CA ARG A 80 12.14 22.39 -0.35
C ARG A 80 11.40 23.67 0.08
N PRO A 81 10.03 23.66 0.09
CA PRO A 81 9.27 24.82 0.55
C PRO A 81 9.57 25.21 1.99
N ASP A 82 9.27 26.46 2.36
CA ASP A 82 9.44 26.96 3.73
C ASP A 82 8.21 26.74 4.60
N TYR A 83 7.07 26.45 3.98
CA TYR A 83 5.84 26.14 4.71
C TYR A 83 5.83 24.69 5.20
N GLU A 84 5.11 24.46 6.29
CA GLU A 84 4.91 23.12 6.83
C GLU A 84 4.08 22.26 5.86
N MET A 85 4.49 20.98 5.75
CA MET A 85 3.89 20.02 4.84
C MET A 85 2.79 19.24 5.56
N TYR A 86 1.54 19.61 5.32
CA TYR A 86 0.32 18.92 5.76
C TYR A 86 -0.85 19.34 4.87
N ALA A 87 -1.88 18.51 4.78
CA ALA A 87 -3.11 18.86 4.07
C ALA A 87 -3.87 19.96 4.81
N ARG A 88 -4.30 20.97 4.08
CA ARG A 88 -5.09 22.09 4.57
C ARG A 88 -6.53 21.96 4.08
N PRO A 89 -7.48 22.66 4.72
CA PRO A 89 -8.82 22.80 4.17
C PRO A 89 -8.77 23.25 2.70
N ILE A 90 -9.61 22.66 1.87
CA ILE A 90 -9.55 22.80 0.41
C ILE A 90 -9.54 24.26 -0.09
N ASP A 91 -10.22 25.16 0.61
CA ASP A 91 -10.35 26.56 0.25
C ASP A 91 -9.07 27.40 0.50
N GLU A 92 -8.06 26.82 1.17
CA GLU A 92 -6.76 27.49 1.37
C GLU A 92 -5.83 27.35 0.16
N TYR A 93 -6.11 26.41 -0.75
CA TYR A 93 -5.26 26.21 -1.94
C TYR A 93 -5.54 27.23 -3.02
N PRO A 94 -4.49 27.79 -3.66
CA PRO A 94 -4.62 28.82 -4.72
C PRO A 94 -4.94 28.20 -6.09
N ALA A 95 -5.86 27.24 -6.13
CA ALA A 95 -6.23 26.55 -7.37
C ALA A 95 -7.48 27.15 -8.02
N LYS A 96 -7.58 27.05 -9.36
CA LYS A 96 -8.74 27.52 -10.12
C LYS A 96 -9.92 26.58 -10.07
N SER A 97 -9.69 25.29 -9.74
CA SER A 97 -10.76 24.30 -9.60
C SER A 97 -10.63 23.56 -8.29
N ARG A 98 -11.77 23.05 -7.78
CA ARG A 98 -11.81 22.24 -6.56
C ARG A 98 -11.10 20.91 -6.74
N GLN A 99 -11.15 20.33 -7.93
CA GLN A 99 -10.46 19.10 -8.27
C GLN A 99 -8.94 19.26 -8.14
N ALA A 100 -8.37 20.33 -8.69
CA ALA A 100 -6.95 20.63 -8.56
C ALA A 100 -6.55 20.92 -7.11
N ALA A 101 -7.37 21.68 -6.36
CA ALA A 101 -7.13 21.93 -4.94
C ALA A 101 -7.13 20.64 -4.10
N ALA A 102 -8.05 19.72 -4.37
CA ALA A 102 -8.10 18.42 -3.72
C ALA A 102 -6.84 17.58 -4.00
N ILE A 103 -6.36 17.54 -5.24
CA ILE A 103 -5.11 16.86 -5.60
C ILE A 103 -3.93 17.46 -4.83
N MET A 104 -3.84 18.80 -4.75
CA MET A 104 -2.81 19.50 -3.97
C MET A 104 -2.84 19.09 -2.49
N GLY A 105 -4.03 19.01 -1.90
CA GLY A 105 -4.22 18.54 -0.53
C GLY A 105 -3.74 17.11 -0.33
N MET A 106 -4.09 16.20 -1.24
CA MET A 106 -3.63 14.81 -1.19
C MET A 106 -2.12 14.67 -1.34
N ILE A 107 -1.49 15.45 -2.21
CA ILE A 107 -0.02 15.52 -2.32
C ILE A 107 0.60 15.95 -1.00
N GLN A 108 0.08 17.00 -0.36
CA GLN A 108 0.61 17.50 0.90
C GLN A 108 0.36 16.54 2.07
N ASN A 109 -0.80 15.85 2.11
CA ASN A 109 -1.02 14.79 3.07
C ASN A 109 0.02 13.68 2.98
N ASN A 110 0.34 13.27 1.76
CA ASN A 110 1.35 12.22 1.53
C ASN A 110 2.76 12.64 1.96
N LEU A 111 3.08 13.92 1.95
CA LEU A 111 4.38 14.48 2.37
C LEU A 111 4.39 14.99 3.82
N ASP A 112 3.28 14.92 4.54
CA ASP A 112 3.19 15.26 5.97
C ASP A 112 4.20 14.41 6.76
N PRO A 113 5.07 15.00 7.60
CA PRO A 113 6.05 14.26 8.40
C PRO A 113 5.44 13.21 9.34
N ARG A 114 4.14 13.31 9.66
CA ARG A 114 3.41 12.30 10.43
C ARG A 114 3.05 11.07 9.58
N VAL A 115 2.95 11.25 8.26
CA VAL A 115 2.54 10.25 7.26
C VAL A 115 3.73 9.66 6.53
N ALA A 116 4.61 10.51 5.98
CA ALA A 116 5.76 10.10 5.19
C ALA A 116 6.89 9.48 6.01
N GLN A 117 7.52 8.46 5.48
CA GLN A 117 8.68 7.80 6.10
C GLN A 117 9.92 8.69 6.08
N HIS A 118 10.23 9.29 4.92
CA HIS A 118 11.36 10.19 4.74
C HIS A 118 10.89 11.44 3.97
N PRO A 119 10.20 12.38 4.65
CA PRO A 119 9.53 13.49 3.97
C PRO A 119 10.49 14.43 3.24
N HIS A 120 11.75 14.58 3.71
CA HIS A 120 12.75 15.43 3.03
C HIS A 120 13.23 14.84 1.73
N GLU A 121 13.21 13.52 1.59
CA GLU A 121 13.55 12.78 0.36
C GLU A 121 12.32 12.39 -0.46
N LEU A 122 11.15 12.93 -0.11
CA LEU A 122 9.88 12.71 -0.81
C LEU A 122 9.43 11.23 -0.84
N ILE A 123 9.91 10.43 0.11
CA ILE A 123 9.61 9.01 0.25
C ILE A 123 8.49 8.81 1.27
N ILE A 124 7.41 8.19 0.82
CA ILE A 124 6.19 8.03 1.60
C ILE A 124 6.25 6.77 2.47
N TYR A 125 6.53 5.61 1.87
CA TYR A 125 6.69 4.35 2.59
C TYR A 125 7.53 3.33 1.81
N GLY A 126 7.81 2.17 2.43
CA GLY A 126 8.54 1.06 1.79
C GLY A 126 9.98 1.37 1.44
N GLY A 127 10.59 2.38 2.06
CA GLY A 127 12.00 2.77 1.89
C GLY A 127 12.32 3.50 0.59
N ASN A 128 11.46 3.47 -0.44
CA ASN A 128 11.71 4.09 -1.74
C ASN A 128 10.45 4.43 -2.54
N GLY A 129 9.25 4.15 -2.01
CA GLY A 129 8.00 4.55 -2.65
C GLY A 129 7.83 6.07 -2.60
N ALA A 130 7.97 6.74 -3.76
CA ALA A 130 8.07 8.19 -3.87
C ALA A 130 6.89 8.79 -4.65
N ILE A 131 6.60 10.04 -4.35
CA ILE A 131 5.63 10.86 -5.07
C ILE A 131 6.30 11.74 -6.14
N PHE A 132 7.49 12.25 -5.83
CA PHE A 132 8.39 12.97 -6.72
C PHE A 132 9.83 12.51 -6.48
N GLN A 133 10.72 12.76 -7.43
CA GLN A 133 12.14 12.45 -7.28
C GLN A 133 12.91 13.56 -6.57
N ASN A 134 12.45 14.82 -6.70
CA ASN A 134 13.11 16.00 -6.16
C ASN A 134 12.14 17.16 -5.93
N TRP A 135 12.58 18.16 -5.18
CA TRP A 135 11.75 19.28 -4.78
C TRP A 135 11.39 20.26 -5.91
N ALA A 136 12.16 20.31 -7.00
CA ALA A 136 11.77 21.11 -8.16
C ALA A 136 10.53 20.52 -8.85
N GLN A 137 10.45 19.20 -8.94
CA GLN A 137 9.26 18.51 -9.48
C GLN A 137 8.00 18.81 -8.62
N TYR A 138 8.12 18.74 -7.30
CA TYR A 138 7.04 19.12 -6.40
C TYR A 138 6.55 20.55 -6.65
N ARG A 139 7.47 21.53 -6.65
CA ARG A 139 7.14 22.94 -6.86
C ARG A 139 6.45 23.16 -8.21
N LEU A 140 6.97 22.55 -9.26
CA LEU A 140 6.42 22.69 -10.60
C LEU A 140 5.02 22.02 -10.71
N ALA A 141 4.82 20.85 -10.11
CA ALA A 141 3.53 20.19 -10.10
C ALA A 141 2.47 21.01 -9.34
N MET A 142 2.81 21.54 -8.17
CA MET A 142 1.91 22.38 -7.39
C MET A 142 1.53 23.67 -8.13
N LYS A 143 2.48 24.28 -8.84
CA LYS A 143 2.20 25.43 -9.69
C LYS A 143 1.25 25.09 -10.83
N TYR A 144 1.50 24.00 -11.56
CA TYR A 144 0.62 23.58 -12.64
C TYR A 144 -0.79 23.28 -12.15
N LEU A 145 -0.94 22.61 -10.99
CA LEU A 145 -2.24 22.37 -10.36
C LEU A 145 -2.94 23.69 -9.99
N ALA A 146 -2.20 24.68 -9.50
CA ALA A 146 -2.78 26.00 -9.19
C ALA A 146 -3.24 26.77 -10.45
N GLU A 147 -2.53 26.62 -11.56
CA GLU A 147 -2.78 27.34 -12.81
C GLU A 147 -3.76 26.64 -13.75
N MET A 148 -3.94 25.32 -13.62
CA MET A 148 -4.75 24.52 -14.54
C MET A 148 -6.23 24.90 -14.50
N THR A 149 -6.87 24.76 -15.65
CA THR A 149 -8.33 24.88 -15.80
C THR A 149 -8.99 23.50 -15.84
N ASP A 150 -10.33 23.46 -15.84
CA ASP A 150 -11.08 22.22 -16.01
C ASP A 150 -10.96 21.59 -17.40
N GLU A 151 -10.40 22.30 -18.35
CA GLU A 151 -10.15 21.84 -19.72
C GLU A 151 -8.67 21.48 -19.96
N GLN A 152 -7.96 21.08 -18.90
CA GLN A 152 -6.55 20.68 -19.00
C GLN A 152 -6.27 19.42 -18.20
N THR A 153 -5.29 18.66 -18.67
CA THR A 153 -4.70 17.51 -18.01
C THR A 153 -3.21 17.73 -17.79
N LEU A 154 -2.75 17.53 -16.57
CA LEU A 154 -1.32 17.48 -16.22
C LEU A 154 -0.78 16.08 -16.48
N ALA A 155 0.20 15.95 -17.38
CA ALA A 155 0.91 14.71 -17.63
C ALA A 155 2.12 14.59 -16.69
N MET A 156 2.23 13.45 -15.99
CA MET A 156 3.29 13.18 -15.02
C MET A 156 4.03 11.89 -15.38
N TYR A 157 5.34 11.98 -15.66
CA TYR A 157 6.20 10.84 -15.97
C TYR A 157 7.22 10.64 -14.86
N SER A 158 7.05 9.62 -14.02
CA SER A 158 7.96 9.31 -12.92
C SER A 158 8.31 10.54 -12.05
N GLY A 159 7.26 11.23 -11.57
CA GLY A 159 7.38 12.45 -10.78
C GLY A 159 7.57 13.75 -11.60
N HIS A 160 7.80 13.63 -12.88
CA HIS A 160 8.14 14.72 -13.80
C HIS A 160 6.88 15.39 -14.34
N PRO A 161 6.59 16.64 -14.00
CA PRO A 161 5.45 17.36 -14.58
C PRO A 161 5.82 17.82 -15.99
N MET A 162 5.36 17.05 -16.98
CA MET A 162 5.65 17.31 -18.39
C MET A 162 4.95 18.55 -18.92
N GLY A 163 3.77 18.86 -18.39
CA GLY A 163 3.01 20.05 -18.77
C GLY A 163 1.51 19.86 -18.75
N LEU A 164 0.80 20.97 -18.95
CA LEU A 164 -0.65 21.04 -19.08
C LEU A 164 -1.06 20.89 -20.54
N PHE A 165 -1.88 19.89 -20.82
CA PHE A 165 -2.38 19.61 -22.16
C PHE A 165 -3.87 19.94 -22.27
N PRO A 166 -4.37 20.45 -23.42
CA PRO A 166 -5.79 20.61 -23.65
C PRO A 166 -6.57 19.31 -23.42
N SER A 167 -7.73 19.40 -22.77
CA SER A 167 -8.57 18.28 -22.40
C SER A 167 -10.02 18.73 -22.27
N HIS A 168 -10.83 18.05 -21.46
CA HIS A 168 -12.21 18.41 -21.14
C HIS A 168 -12.56 18.04 -19.70
N LYS A 169 -13.65 18.59 -19.18
CA LYS A 169 -14.01 18.48 -17.76
C LYS A 169 -14.25 17.04 -17.24
N ASP A 170 -14.58 16.10 -18.12
CA ASP A 170 -14.79 14.69 -17.75
C ASP A 170 -13.50 13.85 -17.84
N ALA A 171 -12.41 14.39 -18.37
CA ALA A 171 -11.12 13.73 -18.42
C ALA A 171 -10.35 13.89 -17.11
N PRO A 172 -9.42 12.98 -16.80
CA PRO A 172 -8.55 13.15 -15.63
C PRO A 172 -7.79 14.47 -15.65
N ARG A 173 -7.73 15.15 -14.49
CA ARG A 173 -6.90 16.33 -14.29
C ARG A 173 -5.42 15.99 -14.23
N VAL A 174 -5.07 14.79 -13.79
CA VAL A 174 -3.70 14.30 -13.75
C VAL A 174 -3.66 12.85 -14.23
N VAL A 175 -2.68 12.55 -15.08
CA VAL A 175 -2.33 11.18 -15.50
C VAL A 175 -0.90 10.92 -15.08
N VAL A 176 -0.69 9.89 -14.25
CA VAL A 176 0.61 9.54 -13.67
C VAL A 176 1.08 8.19 -14.17
N THR A 177 2.32 8.13 -14.63
CA THR A 177 3.02 6.86 -14.87
C THR A 177 4.32 6.85 -14.05
N ASN A 178 4.57 5.77 -13.32
CA ASN A 178 5.78 5.62 -12.52
C ASN A 178 6.47 4.29 -12.83
N GLY A 179 7.77 4.35 -13.12
CA GLY A 179 8.60 3.17 -13.25
C GLY A 179 8.23 2.24 -14.41
N MET A 180 7.54 2.73 -15.42
CA MET A 180 7.11 1.95 -16.59
C MET A 180 8.27 1.68 -17.55
N VAL A 181 9.26 0.93 -17.05
CA VAL A 181 10.45 0.55 -17.81
C VAL A 181 10.14 -0.61 -18.76
N ILE A 182 10.71 -0.57 -19.95
CA ILE A 182 10.57 -1.63 -20.95
C ILE A 182 11.09 -2.96 -20.36
N PRO A 183 10.37 -4.09 -20.48
CA PRO A 183 10.65 -5.33 -19.75
C PRO A 183 12.09 -5.84 -19.82
N ASN A 184 12.74 -5.79 -20.98
CA ASN A 184 14.12 -6.23 -21.14
C ASN A 184 15.16 -5.35 -20.42
N TYR A 185 14.75 -4.18 -19.93
CA TYR A 185 15.58 -3.21 -19.21
C TYR A 185 15.05 -2.98 -17.78
N SER A 186 14.28 -3.90 -17.24
CA SER A 186 13.58 -3.77 -15.95
C SER A 186 14.14 -4.71 -14.88
N LYS A 187 15.47 -4.84 -14.80
CA LYS A 187 16.13 -5.50 -13.67
C LYS A 187 16.36 -4.51 -12.53
N GLN A 188 16.66 -5.01 -11.35
CA GLN A 188 16.89 -4.17 -10.17
C GLN A 188 17.98 -3.12 -10.38
N ASP A 189 19.11 -3.49 -10.98
CA ASP A 189 20.20 -2.54 -11.27
C ASP A 189 19.83 -1.52 -12.36
N ASP A 190 18.99 -1.87 -13.34
CA ASP A 190 18.49 -0.94 -14.34
C ASP A 190 17.62 0.12 -13.66
N TRP A 191 16.73 -0.30 -12.76
CA TRP A 191 15.89 0.64 -12.02
C TRP A 191 16.71 1.59 -11.14
N GLU A 192 17.68 1.08 -10.36
CA GLU A 192 18.58 1.89 -9.52
C GLU A 192 19.31 2.95 -10.37
N ARG A 193 19.79 2.55 -11.54
CA ARG A 193 20.47 3.40 -12.51
C ARG A 193 19.53 4.48 -13.06
N PHE A 194 18.33 4.11 -13.53
CA PHE A 194 17.36 5.07 -14.07
C PHE A 194 16.84 6.04 -13.00
N ASN A 195 16.70 5.59 -11.77
CA ASN A 195 16.33 6.44 -10.65
C ASN A 195 17.46 7.43 -10.31
N ALA A 196 18.72 6.99 -10.30
CA ALA A 196 19.87 7.88 -10.07
C ALA A 196 20.07 8.90 -11.20
N LEU A 197 19.77 8.53 -12.46
CA LEU A 197 19.73 9.45 -13.60
C LEU A 197 18.58 10.46 -13.54
N GLY A 198 17.62 10.30 -12.63
CA GLY A 198 16.45 11.17 -12.51
C GLY A 198 15.45 11.00 -13.66
N VAL A 199 15.32 9.80 -14.24
CA VAL A 199 14.41 9.52 -15.37
C VAL A 199 13.30 8.51 -15.05
N SER A 200 13.41 7.78 -13.95
CA SER A 200 12.38 6.86 -13.49
C SER A 200 12.27 6.87 -11.96
N GLN A 201 11.08 6.61 -11.44
CA GLN A 201 10.89 6.49 -9.99
C GLN A 201 10.04 5.28 -9.63
N TYR A 202 10.21 4.81 -8.40
CA TYR A 202 9.43 3.75 -7.81
C TYR A 202 8.19 4.35 -7.13
N GLY A 203 7.05 4.33 -7.84
CA GLY A 203 5.80 4.93 -7.35
C GLY A 203 5.18 4.19 -6.18
N GLN A 204 5.39 2.92 -6.05
CA GLN A 204 4.87 2.00 -5.04
C GLN A 204 3.42 2.28 -4.61
N MET A 205 2.46 1.69 -5.31
CA MET A 205 1.03 1.72 -4.98
C MET A 205 0.51 3.13 -4.64
N THR A 206 -0.19 3.30 -3.52
CA THR A 206 -0.83 4.57 -3.13
C THR A 206 0.13 5.71 -2.85
N ALA A 207 1.42 5.44 -2.59
CA ALA A 207 2.42 6.50 -2.50
C ALA A 207 2.55 7.28 -3.81
N GLY A 208 2.62 6.57 -4.95
CA GLY A 208 2.76 7.19 -6.27
C GLY A 208 1.46 7.77 -6.84
N SER A 209 0.30 7.43 -6.28
CA SER A 209 -1.02 7.91 -6.72
C SER A 209 -1.61 9.01 -5.85
N TYR A 210 -0.88 9.53 -4.88
CA TYR A 210 -1.36 10.55 -3.94
C TYR A 210 -2.52 10.08 -3.03
N MET A 211 -2.73 8.77 -2.90
CA MET A 211 -3.86 8.18 -2.17
C MET A 211 -3.46 7.48 -0.85
N TYR A 212 -2.24 7.64 -0.38
CA TYR A 212 -1.84 7.11 0.93
C TYR A 212 -2.46 7.93 2.06
N ILE A 213 -3.24 7.28 2.91
CA ILE A 213 -3.98 7.90 4.02
C ILE A 213 -3.37 7.57 5.39
N GLY A 214 -2.09 7.23 5.42
CA GLY A 214 -1.42 6.76 6.63
C GLY A 214 -1.71 5.29 6.92
N PRO A 215 -1.41 4.82 8.13
CA PRO A 215 -1.39 3.39 8.45
C PRO A 215 -2.77 2.72 8.55
N GLN A 216 -3.88 3.45 8.57
CA GLN A 216 -5.20 2.83 8.77
C GLN A 216 -5.61 1.86 7.66
N GLY A 217 -5.12 2.06 6.42
CA GLY A 217 -5.38 1.12 5.33
C GLY A 217 -4.83 -0.27 5.63
N ILE A 218 -3.59 -0.31 6.10
CA ILE A 218 -2.93 -1.56 6.52
C ILE A 218 -3.56 -2.13 7.80
N VAL A 219 -3.95 -1.30 8.77
CA VAL A 219 -4.65 -1.79 9.98
C VAL A 219 -5.95 -2.48 9.59
N HIS A 220 -6.73 -1.87 8.70
CA HIS A 220 -7.98 -2.47 8.21
C HIS A 220 -7.73 -3.82 7.54
N GLY A 221 -6.88 -3.86 6.50
CA GLY A 221 -6.59 -5.10 5.78
C GLY A 221 -6.02 -6.18 6.68
N THR A 222 -5.14 -5.83 7.62
CA THR A 222 -4.58 -6.78 8.59
C THR A 222 -5.64 -7.27 9.58
N THR A 223 -6.52 -6.40 10.07
CA THR A 223 -7.63 -6.79 10.97
C THR A 223 -8.52 -7.83 10.30
N ILE A 224 -8.98 -7.55 9.08
CA ILE A 224 -9.83 -8.46 8.31
C ILE A 224 -9.09 -9.79 8.04
N THR A 225 -7.80 -9.72 7.68
CA THR A 225 -6.98 -10.92 7.44
C THR A 225 -6.84 -11.77 8.71
N VAL A 226 -6.49 -11.17 9.86
CA VAL A 226 -6.32 -11.89 11.13
C VAL A 226 -7.64 -12.51 11.60
N MET A 227 -8.77 -11.80 11.51
CA MET A 227 -10.08 -12.33 11.85
C MET A 227 -10.44 -13.55 11.01
N ASN A 228 -10.21 -13.52 9.71
CA ASN A 228 -10.52 -14.64 8.83
C ASN A 228 -9.51 -15.80 8.95
N ALA A 229 -8.23 -15.51 9.20
CA ALA A 229 -7.24 -16.52 9.57
C ALA A 229 -7.63 -17.24 10.88
N ALA A 230 -8.06 -16.48 11.89
CA ALA A 230 -8.53 -17.05 13.14
C ALA A 230 -9.78 -17.94 12.95
N ARG A 231 -10.75 -17.50 12.15
CA ARG A 231 -11.92 -18.31 11.77
C ARG A 231 -11.53 -19.61 11.10
N LYS A 232 -10.58 -19.58 10.16
CA LYS A 232 -10.07 -20.77 9.48
C LYS A 232 -9.39 -21.74 10.48
N GLN A 233 -8.53 -21.22 11.34
CA GLN A 233 -7.81 -22.00 12.34
C GLN A 233 -8.77 -22.62 13.37
N LEU A 234 -9.75 -21.86 13.88
CA LEU A 234 -10.79 -22.37 14.79
C LEU A 234 -11.66 -23.44 14.10
N LYS A 235 -12.08 -23.20 12.85
CA LYS A 235 -12.86 -24.18 12.08
C LYS A 235 -12.10 -25.48 11.87
N SER A 236 -10.79 -25.45 11.66
CA SER A 236 -9.96 -26.64 11.53
C SER A 236 -9.93 -27.50 12.81
N LYS A 237 -10.21 -26.88 13.96
CA LYS A 237 -10.36 -27.54 15.27
C LYS A 237 -11.83 -27.87 15.63
N GLY A 238 -12.78 -27.62 14.72
CA GLY A 238 -14.22 -27.82 14.99
C GLY A 238 -14.83 -26.77 15.92
N ILE A 239 -14.19 -25.63 16.09
CA ILE A 239 -14.64 -24.53 16.95
C ILE A 239 -15.27 -23.44 16.08
N GLU A 240 -16.39 -22.86 16.53
CA GLU A 240 -17.05 -21.76 15.86
C GLU A 240 -16.17 -20.49 15.87
N GLY A 241 -16.06 -19.81 14.74
CA GLY A 241 -15.23 -18.61 14.54
C GLY A 241 -15.85 -17.34 15.11
N THR A 242 -16.32 -17.38 16.36
CA THR A 242 -16.85 -16.19 17.06
C THR A 242 -15.71 -15.32 17.61
N ARG A 243 -15.98 -14.03 17.84
CA ARG A 243 -15.00 -13.13 18.47
C ARG A 243 -14.59 -13.58 19.87
N GLU A 244 -15.51 -14.17 20.63
CA GLU A 244 -15.19 -14.70 21.95
C GLU A 244 -14.18 -15.86 21.87
N ASN A 245 -14.30 -16.72 20.87
CA ASN A 245 -13.38 -17.83 20.65
C ASN A 245 -12.03 -17.41 20.07
N MET A 246 -11.90 -16.14 19.58
CA MET A 246 -10.61 -15.57 19.13
C MET A 246 -9.76 -15.07 20.28
N LYS A 247 -10.34 -14.74 21.43
CA LYS A 247 -9.60 -14.27 22.61
C LYS A 247 -8.60 -15.30 23.10
N GLY A 248 -7.38 -14.85 23.31
CA GLY A 248 -6.27 -15.71 23.75
C GLY A 248 -5.60 -16.50 22.63
N LEU A 249 -6.08 -16.45 21.36
CA LEU A 249 -5.31 -16.98 20.24
C LEU A 249 -4.04 -16.18 20.07
N LEU A 250 -2.91 -16.85 19.90
CA LEU A 250 -1.61 -16.23 19.71
C LEU A 250 -1.33 -16.02 18.22
N PHE A 251 -1.18 -14.76 17.83
CA PHE A 251 -0.72 -14.32 16.50
C PHE A 251 0.70 -13.77 16.58
N VAL A 252 1.63 -14.33 15.80
CA VAL A 252 3.04 -13.93 15.79
C VAL A 252 3.43 -13.41 14.40
N THR A 253 4.12 -12.28 14.37
CA THR A 253 4.53 -11.61 13.12
C THR A 253 5.79 -10.76 13.30
N ALA A 254 6.21 -10.02 12.27
CA ALA A 254 7.42 -9.21 12.28
C ALA A 254 7.21 -7.81 11.70
N GLY A 255 8.01 -6.88 12.19
CA GLY A 255 8.13 -5.51 11.72
C GLY A 255 7.20 -4.51 12.43
N LEU A 256 7.79 -3.37 12.84
CA LEU A 256 7.08 -2.21 13.41
C LEU A 256 7.41 -0.91 12.65
N GLY A 257 7.83 -1.06 11.40
CA GLY A 257 8.10 0.05 10.50
C GLY A 257 6.84 0.81 10.06
N GLY A 258 6.92 1.48 8.91
CA GLY A 258 5.82 2.29 8.38
C GLY A 258 4.53 1.51 8.15
N MET A 259 4.62 0.41 7.41
CA MET A 259 3.49 -0.44 7.07
C MET A 259 3.24 -1.52 8.13
N SER A 260 4.25 -2.30 8.47
CA SER A 260 4.16 -3.42 9.40
C SER A 260 3.78 -3.01 10.83
N GLY A 261 4.09 -1.78 11.24
CA GLY A 261 3.73 -1.23 12.55
C GLY A 261 2.23 -1.16 12.83
N ALA A 262 1.39 -1.44 11.84
CA ALA A 262 -0.06 -1.54 11.98
C ALA A 262 -0.54 -2.88 12.57
N GLN A 263 0.26 -3.93 12.52
CA GLN A 263 -0.14 -5.29 12.90
C GLN A 263 -0.55 -5.45 14.37
N PRO A 264 0.15 -4.87 15.36
CA PRO A 264 -0.27 -4.96 16.76
C PRO A 264 -1.68 -4.39 16.99
N LYS A 265 -1.94 -3.21 16.43
CA LYS A 265 -3.26 -2.56 16.54
C LYS A 265 -4.34 -3.40 15.86
N ALA A 266 -4.04 -3.98 14.71
CA ALA A 266 -4.94 -4.88 13.99
C ALA A 266 -5.24 -6.14 14.82
N GLY A 267 -4.25 -6.70 15.52
CA GLY A 267 -4.42 -7.83 16.43
C GLY A 267 -5.37 -7.49 17.58
N ASN A 268 -5.24 -6.31 18.17
CA ASN A 268 -6.14 -5.82 19.22
C ASN A 268 -7.58 -5.68 18.72
N ILE A 269 -7.80 -5.08 17.55
CA ILE A 269 -9.13 -4.92 16.96
C ILE A 269 -9.73 -6.28 16.58
N ALA A 270 -8.92 -7.21 16.08
CA ALA A 270 -9.33 -8.58 15.77
C ALA A 270 -9.65 -9.41 17.04
N GLY A 271 -9.13 -9.01 18.20
CA GLY A 271 -9.42 -9.65 19.49
C GLY A 271 -8.48 -10.80 19.85
N VAL A 272 -7.20 -10.73 19.44
CA VAL A 272 -6.18 -11.78 19.70
C VAL A 272 -5.04 -11.26 20.58
N VAL A 273 -4.21 -12.17 21.11
CA VAL A 273 -2.88 -11.85 21.64
C VAL A 273 -1.94 -11.75 20.44
N SER A 274 -1.33 -10.60 20.20
CA SER A 274 -0.37 -10.44 19.12
C SER A 274 1.05 -10.21 19.63
N VAL A 275 2.03 -10.82 18.96
CA VAL A 275 3.46 -10.61 19.23
C VAL A 275 4.15 -10.21 17.94
N THR A 276 4.82 -9.04 17.96
CA THR A 276 5.52 -8.52 16.79
C THR A 276 6.99 -8.28 17.12
N ALA A 277 7.89 -8.92 16.38
CA ALA A 277 9.33 -8.68 16.54
C ALA A 277 9.79 -7.48 15.69
N GLU A 278 10.65 -6.63 16.27
CA GLU A 278 11.27 -5.48 15.59
C GLU A 278 12.72 -5.30 16.06
N ILE A 279 13.66 -5.37 15.14
CA ILE A 279 15.08 -5.23 15.46
C ILE A 279 15.49 -3.78 15.76
N ASN A 280 14.74 -2.80 15.23
CA ASN A 280 15.00 -1.39 15.46
C ASN A 280 14.30 -0.89 16.75
N PRO A 281 15.03 -0.64 17.85
CA PRO A 281 14.41 -0.23 19.10
C PRO A 281 13.71 1.13 19.01
N LEU A 282 14.15 2.01 18.12
CA LEU A 282 13.49 3.31 17.92
C LEU A 282 12.12 3.14 17.25
N ALA A 283 12.00 2.24 16.26
CA ALA A 283 10.73 1.93 15.64
C ALA A 283 9.74 1.32 16.65
N ALA A 284 10.19 0.35 17.45
CA ALA A 284 9.39 -0.28 18.49
C ALA A 284 8.88 0.72 19.53
N ARG A 285 9.77 1.55 20.08
CA ARG A 285 9.41 2.60 21.05
C ARG A 285 8.43 3.62 20.48
N LYS A 286 8.66 4.08 19.24
CA LYS A 286 7.75 5.01 18.56
C LYS A 286 6.33 4.44 18.46
N ARG A 287 6.17 3.16 18.13
CA ARG A 287 4.85 2.51 18.05
C ARG A 287 4.19 2.35 19.41
N HIS A 288 4.97 2.07 20.45
CA HIS A 288 4.47 2.03 21.82
C HIS A 288 4.01 3.42 22.31
N GLU A 289 4.83 4.45 22.13
CA GLU A 289 4.49 5.84 22.48
C GLU A 289 3.25 6.35 21.74
N GLN A 290 3.04 5.91 20.52
CA GLN A 290 1.84 6.20 19.72
C GLN A 290 0.60 5.39 20.17
N GLY A 291 0.73 4.45 21.10
CA GLY A 291 -0.36 3.56 21.53
C GLY A 291 -0.75 2.50 20.49
N TRP A 292 0.20 2.13 19.62
CA TRP A 292 -0.01 1.07 18.62
C TRP A 292 0.39 -0.31 19.14
N VAL A 293 1.29 -0.34 20.11
CA VAL A 293 1.74 -1.51 20.85
C VAL A 293 1.48 -1.27 22.32
N ASP A 294 0.92 -2.24 23.03
CA ASP A 294 0.61 -2.08 24.45
C ASP A 294 1.84 -2.27 25.34
N GLU A 295 2.71 -3.24 25.03
CA GLU A 295 3.87 -3.58 25.86
C GLU A 295 5.13 -3.82 25.02
N LEU A 296 6.31 -3.39 25.54
CA LEU A 296 7.63 -3.63 24.94
C LEU A 296 8.43 -4.60 25.80
N HIS A 297 9.09 -5.56 25.17
CA HIS A 297 9.96 -6.55 25.78
C HIS A 297 11.30 -6.63 25.06
N GLU A 298 12.41 -6.45 25.77
CA GLU A 298 13.77 -6.64 25.26
C GLU A 298 14.35 -8.02 25.66
N ASN A 299 13.71 -8.70 26.61
CA ASN A 299 14.12 -9.99 27.14
C ASN A 299 13.12 -11.08 26.69
N LEU A 300 13.64 -12.14 26.03
CA LEU A 300 12.81 -13.24 25.57
C LEU A 300 12.21 -14.07 26.71
N ASP A 301 12.88 -14.24 27.87
CA ASP A 301 12.35 -15.01 28.98
C ASP A 301 11.11 -14.32 29.58
N GLU A 302 11.19 -12.99 29.75
CA GLU A 302 10.07 -12.18 30.21
C GLU A 302 8.91 -12.21 29.21
N LEU A 303 9.22 -12.09 27.91
CA LEU A 303 8.22 -12.19 26.84
C LEU A 303 7.54 -13.55 26.83
N MET A 304 8.29 -14.67 26.95
CA MET A 304 7.69 -16.02 26.99
C MET A 304 6.76 -16.17 28.19
N ALA A 305 7.14 -15.69 29.36
CA ALA A 305 6.28 -15.69 30.55
C ALA A 305 5.00 -14.86 30.33
N ARG A 306 5.16 -13.67 29.71
CA ARG A 306 4.04 -12.78 29.40
C ARG A 306 3.06 -13.39 28.38
N ILE A 307 3.58 -14.03 27.33
CA ILE A 307 2.76 -14.75 26.33
C ILE A 307 1.94 -15.84 27.00
N ARG A 308 2.56 -16.68 27.84
CA ARG A 308 1.83 -17.76 28.57
C ARG A 308 0.71 -17.20 29.42
N LYS A 309 0.95 -16.09 30.13
CA LYS A 309 -0.09 -15.42 30.90
C LYS A 309 -1.22 -14.92 30.02
N ALA A 310 -0.92 -14.13 29.00
CA ALA A 310 -1.92 -13.51 28.14
C ALA A 310 -2.82 -14.55 27.44
N THR A 311 -2.22 -15.64 26.94
CA THR A 311 -2.99 -16.71 26.28
C THR A 311 -3.87 -17.50 27.28
N SER A 312 -3.36 -17.80 28.47
CA SER A 312 -4.13 -18.50 29.50
C SER A 312 -5.29 -17.68 30.08
N GLU A 313 -5.11 -16.37 30.20
CA GLU A 313 -6.12 -15.42 30.70
C GLU A 313 -7.06 -14.92 29.57
N LYS A 314 -6.83 -15.36 28.32
CA LYS A 314 -7.59 -14.96 27.14
C LYS A 314 -7.62 -13.43 26.96
N GLU A 315 -6.49 -12.80 27.21
CA GLU A 315 -6.35 -11.34 27.03
C GLU A 315 -6.45 -10.94 25.54
N VAL A 316 -6.69 -9.67 25.31
CA VAL A 316 -6.51 -8.99 24.03
C VAL A 316 -5.43 -7.96 24.24
N VAL A 317 -4.20 -8.24 23.78
CA VAL A 317 -3.03 -7.42 24.04
C VAL A 317 -2.02 -7.56 22.92
N SER A 318 -1.30 -6.48 22.63
CA SER A 318 -0.21 -6.46 21.68
C SER A 318 1.15 -6.31 22.39
N LEU A 319 2.04 -7.26 22.11
CA LEU A 319 3.38 -7.34 22.68
C LEU A 319 4.40 -7.11 21.56
N ALA A 320 5.41 -6.29 21.79
CA ALA A 320 6.54 -6.14 20.89
C ALA A 320 7.80 -6.78 21.48
N TYR A 321 8.51 -7.55 20.68
CA TYR A 321 9.85 -8.02 20.97
C TYR A 321 10.86 -7.10 20.28
N VAL A 322 11.74 -6.46 21.06
CA VAL A 322 12.83 -5.66 20.53
C VAL A 322 14.02 -6.57 20.24
N GLY A 323 14.05 -7.13 19.04
CA GLY A 323 15.06 -8.10 18.64
C GLY A 323 14.77 -8.72 17.28
N ASN A 324 15.61 -9.67 16.85
CA ASN A 324 15.43 -10.34 15.57
C ASN A 324 14.27 -11.34 15.64
N VAL A 325 13.46 -11.37 14.59
CA VAL A 325 12.28 -12.26 14.50
C VAL A 325 12.68 -13.75 14.51
N VAL A 326 13.85 -14.09 14.03
CA VAL A 326 14.34 -15.49 14.03
C VAL A 326 14.50 -16.01 15.47
N ASP A 327 15.08 -15.19 16.36
CA ASP A 327 15.23 -15.54 17.77
C ASP A 327 13.86 -15.81 18.42
N LEU A 328 12.86 -15.01 18.09
CA LEU A 328 11.48 -15.21 18.57
C LEU A 328 10.88 -16.54 18.05
N TRP A 329 10.95 -16.79 16.73
CA TRP A 329 10.41 -18.01 16.15
C TRP A 329 11.08 -19.27 16.68
N GLU A 330 12.39 -19.27 16.77
CA GLU A 330 13.14 -20.41 17.32
C GLU A 330 12.77 -20.65 18.78
N ARG A 331 12.70 -19.60 19.60
CA ARG A 331 12.35 -19.70 21.02
C ARG A 331 10.94 -20.27 21.23
N LEU A 332 9.95 -19.80 20.48
CA LEU A 332 8.57 -20.33 20.52
C LEU A 332 8.53 -21.81 20.15
N ALA A 333 9.28 -22.20 19.13
CA ALA A 333 9.35 -23.59 18.69
C ALA A 333 10.07 -24.50 19.69
N ASP A 334 11.14 -24.03 20.33
CA ASP A 334 11.95 -24.78 21.31
C ASP A 334 11.19 -24.98 22.61
N GLU A 335 10.48 -23.98 23.10
CA GLU A 335 9.66 -24.09 24.31
C GLU A 335 8.29 -24.77 24.09
N GLY A 336 7.96 -25.07 22.81
CA GLY A 336 6.71 -25.73 22.48
C GLY A 336 5.47 -24.88 22.76
N ILE A 337 5.58 -23.55 22.69
CA ILE A 337 4.43 -22.65 22.85
C ILE A 337 3.44 -22.89 21.70
N GLU A 338 2.17 -23.02 22.03
CA GLU A 338 1.13 -23.11 21.00
C GLU A 338 0.94 -21.76 20.34
N VAL A 339 1.39 -21.64 19.07
CA VAL A 339 1.13 -20.50 18.21
C VAL A 339 -0.03 -20.86 17.30
N ASN A 340 -1.09 -20.07 17.31
CA ASN A 340 -2.29 -20.32 16.52
C ASN A 340 -2.18 -19.77 15.10
N LEU A 341 -1.65 -18.54 14.99
CA LEU A 341 -1.51 -17.80 13.73
C LEU A 341 -0.09 -17.29 13.59
N GLY A 342 0.47 -17.38 12.41
CA GLY A 342 1.78 -16.81 12.09
C GLY A 342 1.76 -16.10 10.75
N SER A 343 2.50 -14.98 10.66
CA SER A 343 2.74 -14.32 9.38
C SER A 343 4.09 -13.61 9.36
N ASP A 344 4.49 -13.12 8.19
CA ASP A 344 5.62 -12.21 8.05
C ASP A 344 5.20 -11.01 7.20
N GLN A 345 5.53 -9.81 7.64
CA GLN A 345 5.32 -8.56 6.92
C GLN A 345 6.59 -7.70 6.89
N THR A 346 7.74 -8.33 6.97
CA THR A 346 9.03 -7.64 6.81
C THR A 346 9.16 -7.13 5.37
N SER A 347 9.82 -5.98 5.20
CA SER A 347 9.98 -5.35 3.89
C SER A 347 10.97 -6.11 2.99
N LEU A 348 10.76 -7.40 2.77
CA LEU A 348 11.63 -8.26 1.95
C LEU A 348 11.57 -7.94 0.45
N HIS A 349 10.67 -7.08 -0.01
CA HIS A 349 10.75 -6.48 -1.33
C HIS A 349 11.98 -5.57 -1.52
N ASN A 350 12.68 -5.25 -0.44
CA ASN A 350 13.93 -4.51 -0.44
C ASN A 350 14.94 -5.12 0.55
N PRO A 351 15.21 -6.45 0.48
CA PRO A 351 15.96 -7.16 1.53
C PRO A 351 17.39 -6.67 1.70
N TRP A 352 18.01 -6.21 0.61
CA TRP A 352 19.42 -5.83 0.58
C TRP A 352 19.68 -4.37 0.97
N ALA A 353 18.65 -3.60 1.20
CA ALA A 353 18.72 -2.19 1.61
C ALA A 353 18.00 -1.92 2.95
N GLY A 354 18.07 -2.87 3.88
CA GLY A 354 17.51 -2.72 5.23
C GLY A 354 16.06 -3.17 5.37
N GLY A 355 15.56 -3.95 4.42
CA GLY A 355 14.24 -4.60 4.54
C GLY A 355 14.24 -5.75 5.53
N TYR A 356 15.38 -6.42 5.70
CA TYR A 356 15.59 -7.50 6.66
C TYR A 356 17.02 -7.45 7.21
N TYR A 357 17.22 -7.86 8.46
CA TYR A 357 18.52 -7.87 9.12
C TYR A 357 18.90 -9.27 9.59
N PRO A 358 20.19 -9.66 9.49
CA PRO A 358 20.64 -10.99 9.86
C PRO A 358 20.54 -11.26 11.36
N VAL A 359 20.17 -12.47 11.75
CA VAL A 359 20.15 -12.94 13.13
C VAL A 359 21.57 -13.08 13.68
N GLY A 360 21.74 -12.83 14.98
CA GLY A 360 23.05 -12.90 15.66
C GLY A 360 23.90 -11.65 15.52
N TYR A 361 23.37 -10.60 14.91
CA TYR A 361 24.02 -9.28 14.81
C TYR A 361 23.09 -8.19 15.33
N SER A 362 23.67 -7.18 15.98
CA SER A 362 22.94 -5.97 16.35
C SER A 362 22.55 -5.18 15.08
N LEU A 363 21.60 -4.26 15.23
CA LEU A 363 21.19 -3.37 14.14
C LEU A 363 22.38 -2.56 13.58
N GLU A 364 23.26 -2.06 14.44
CA GLU A 364 24.40 -1.25 14.02
C GLU A 364 25.48 -2.10 13.30
N GLU A 365 25.76 -3.32 13.80
CA GLU A 365 26.66 -4.25 13.11
C GLU A 365 26.09 -4.65 11.74
N SER A 366 24.78 -4.89 11.67
CA SER A 366 24.10 -5.22 10.42
C SER A 366 24.16 -4.08 9.41
N LYS A 367 23.93 -2.83 9.83
CA LYS A 367 24.06 -1.64 8.98
C LYS A 367 25.49 -1.46 8.47
N LYS A 368 26.47 -1.65 9.34
CA LYS A 368 27.90 -1.58 8.97
C LYS A 368 28.23 -2.66 7.95
N MET A 369 27.82 -3.92 8.20
CA MET A 369 28.03 -5.02 7.28
C MET A 369 27.36 -4.76 5.92
N MET A 370 26.14 -4.22 5.91
CA MET A 370 25.42 -3.88 4.68
C MET A 370 26.18 -2.83 3.85
N ALA A 371 26.82 -1.85 4.49
CA ALA A 371 27.57 -0.79 3.83
C ALA A 371 28.97 -1.23 3.38
N GLU A 372 29.68 -1.99 4.19
CA GLU A 372 31.10 -2.31 3.99
C GLU A 372 31.32 -3.70 3.37
N GLU A 373 30.43 -4.68 3.64
CA GLU A 373 30.54 -6.08 3.21
C GLU A 373 29.22 -6.59 2.62
N PRO A 374 28.67 -5.99 1.55
CA PRO A 374 27.30 -6.26 1.08
C PRO A 374 27.03 -7.71 0.71
N GLU A 375 27.99 -8.44 0.16
CA GLU A 375 27.81 -9.86 -0.19
C GLU A 375 27.74 -10.75 1.07
N ARG A 376 28.52 -10.44 2.10
CA ARG A 376 28.42 -11.10 3.40
C ARG A 376 27.08 -10.81 4.08
N PHE A 377 26.61 -9.57 4.03
CA PHE A 377 25.30 -9.19 4.53
C PHE A 377 24.20 -10.03 3.87
N LYS A 378 24.21 -10.15 2.55
CA LYS A 378 23.24 -10.95 1.80
C LYS A 378 23.24 -12.41 2.24
N GLU A 379 24.42 -13.02 2.41
CA GLU A 379 24.49 -14.43 2.82
C GLU A 379 24.01 -14.63 4.26
N CYS A 380 24.33 -13.73 5.18
CA CYS A 380 23.82 -13.77 6.55
C CYS A 380 22.29 -13.61 6.59
N VAL A 381 21.70 -12.77 5.73
CA VAL A 381 20.25 -12.66 5.60
C VAL A 381 19.64 -13.95 5.04
N ARG A 382 20.25 -14.57 4.01
CA ARG A 382 19.78 -15.86 3.48
C ARG A 382 19.79 -16.96 4.54
N GLU A 383 20.86 -17.04 5.36
CA GLU A 383 20.90 -17.99 6.48
C GLU A 383 19.80 -17.73 7.50
N SER A 384 19.54 -16.48 7.82
CA SER A 384 18.45 -16.09 8.72
C SER A 384 17.09 -16.52 8.20
N LEU A 385 16.83 -16.37 6.89
CA LEU A 385 15.59 -16.83 6.25
C LEU A 385 15.46 -18.36 6.30
N ARG A 386 16.56 -19.11 6.09
CA ARG A 386 16.55 -20.59 6.22
C ARG A 386 16.18 -21.02 7.65
N ARG A 387 16.76 -20.37 8.67
CA ARG A 387 16.47 -20.65 10.09
C ARG A 387 15.02 -20.28 10.46
N GLN A 388 14.54 -19.12 10.01
CA GLN A 388 13.16 -18.69 10.23
C GLN A 388 12.17 -19.71 9.66
N VAL A 389 12.36 -20.13 8.41
CA VAL A 389 11.51 -21.14 7.78
C VAL A 389 11.56 -22.47 8.52
N ALA A 390 12.71 -22.91 9.01
CA ALA A 390 12.82 -24.13 9.80
C ALA A 390 12.02 -24.06 11.09
N ALA A 391 12.04 -22.95 11.81
CA ALA A 391 11.23 -22.74 13.01
C ALA A 391 9.72 -22.68 12.70
N ILE A 392 9.32 -21.99 11.63
CA ILE A 392 7.93 -21.94 11.14
C ILE A 392 7.44 -23.36 10.78
N ASN A 393 8.24 -24.13 10.05
CA ASN A 393 7.90 -25.52 9.69
C ASN A 393 7.63 -26.40 10.93
N ARG A 394 8.41 -26.22 12.00
CA ARG A 394 8.20 -26.93 13.28
C ARG A 394 6.87 -26.54 13.96
N LEU A 395 6.51 -25.26 13.93
CA LEU A 395 5.26 -24.77 14.55
C LEU A 395 4.03 -25.13 13.72
N THR A 396 4.13 -25.06 12.40
CA THR A 396 3.02 -25.47 11.52
C THR A 396 2.75 -26.97 11.59
N ALA A 397 3.77 -27.81 11.79
CA ALA A 397 3.61 -29.22 12.08
C ALA A 397 2.83 -29.49 13.38
N LYS A 398 2.76 -28.50 14.29
CA LYS A 398 1.96 -28.55 15.53
C LYS A 398 0.59 -27.86 15.41
N GLY A 399 0.20 -27.41 14.20
CA GLY A 399 -1.14 -26.84 13.92
C GLY A 399 -1.22 -25.33 13.84
N MET A 400 -0.09 -24.61 13.79
CA MET A 400 -0.08 -23.18 13.47
C MET A 400 -0.56 -22.97 12.04
N TYR A 401 -1.50 -22.05 11.83
CA TYR A 401 -1.83 -21.54 10.50
C TYR A 401 -0.89 -20.40 10.14
N PHE A 402 -0.03 -20.61 9.14
CA PHE A 402 0.89 -19.60 8.66
C PHE A 402 0.47 -19.10 7.28
N PHE A 403 0.54 -17.79 7.08
CA PHE A 403 0.33 -17.11 5.80
C PHE A 403 1.37 -15.99 5.62
N ASP A 404 1.82 -15.78 4.39
CA ASP A 404 2.68 -14.63 4.10
C ASP A 404 1.81 -13.39 3.81
N TYR A 405 2.14 -12.28 4.43
CA TYR A 405 1.43 -11.03 4.20
C TYR A 405 2.05 -10.26 3.02
N GLY A 406 1.96 -10.81 1.83
CA GLY A 406 2.39 -10.18 0.58
C GLY A 406 3.28 -11.05 -0.32
N ASN A 407 3.59 -12.27 0.05
CA ASN A 407 4.48 -13.22 -0.63
C ASN A 407 5.96 -12.84 -0.72
N ALA A 408 6.38 -11.70 -0.20
CA ALA A 408 7.79 -11.32 -0.24
C ALA A 408 8.66 -12.29 0.58
N PHE A 409 8.17 -12.73 1.74
CA PHE A 409 8.86 -13.71 2.58
C PHE A 409 8.99 -15.07 1.89
N LEU A 410 7.92 -15.60 1.30
CA LEU A 410 7.95 -16.87 0.59
C LEU A 410 8.92 -16.85 -0.59
N LEU A 411 8.87 -15.79 -1.38
CA LEU A 411 9.71 -15.61 -2.56
C LEU A 411 11.19 -15.50 -2.19
N GLU A 412 11.56 -14.65 -1.23
CA GLU A 412 12.95 -14.46 -0.81
C GLU A 412 13.49 -15.67 -0.03
N SER A 413 12.65 -16.35 0.76
CA SER A 413 13.03 -17.61 1.39
C SER A 413 13.31 -18.72 0.37
N SER A 414 12.51 -18.80 -0.69
CA SER A 414 12.78 -19.71 -1.80
C SER A 414 14.11 -19.38 -2.51
N ARG A 415 14.35 -18.11 -2.79
CA ARG A 415 15.62 -17.62 -3.37
C ARG A 415 16.83 -17.88 -2.46
N ALA A 416 16.62 -17.91 -1.14
CA ALA A 416 17.63 -18.26 -0.15
C ALA A 416 17.86 -19.78 -0.02
N GLY A 417 17.09 -20.61 -0.71
CA GLY A 417 17.18 -22.08 -0.63
C GLY A 417 16.59 -22.68 0.65
N ALA A 418 15.65 -21.99 1.31
CA ALA A 418 14.92 -22.51 2.46
C ALA A 418 13.93 -23.61 2.05
N ASP A 419 13.60 -24.53 3.00
CA ASP A 419 12.60 -25.59 2.78
C ASP A 419 11.17 -25.02 2.82
N ILE A 420 10.83 -24.19 1.84
CA ILE A 420 9.57 -23.45 1.71
C ILE A 420 8.72 -23.95 0.54
N LEU A 421 9.27 -24.83 -0.30
CA LEU A 421 8.56 -25.36 -1.46
C LEU A 421 8.07 -26.80 -1.20
N ARG A 422 6.94 -27.13 -1.81
CA ARG A 422 6.45 -28.50 -1.93
C ARG A 422 7.14 -29.21 -3.13
N PRO A 423 7.01 -30.55 -3.22
CA PRO A 423 7.58 -31.29 -4.35
C PRO A 423 7.07 -30.87 -5.73
N ASP A 424 5.88 -30.27 -5.80
CA ASP A 424 5.28 -29.71 -7.03
C ASP A 424 5.80 -28.31 -7.39
N GLY A 425 6.77 -27.77 -6.64
CA GLY A 425 7.36 -26.46 -6.83
C GLY A 425 6.54 -25.29 -6.31
N LYS A 426 5.37 -25.55 -5.73
CA LYS A 426 4.53 -24.49 -5.11
C LYS A 426 4.98 -24.23 -3.68
N PHE A 427 4.67 -23.05 -3.17
CA PHE A 427 4.92 -22.71 -1.77
C PHE A 427 4.16 -23.64 -0.81
N ARG A 428 4.77 -23.94 0.33
CA ARG A 428 4.13 -24.71 1.41
C ARG A 428 2.99 -23.96 2.07
N TYR A 429 3.11 -22.66 2.16
CA TYR A 429 2.17 -21.76 2.79
C TYR A 429 1.53 -20.86 1.76
N PRO A 430 0.27 -20.45 1.97
CA PRO A 430 -0.37 -19.47 1.12
C PRO A 430 0.09 -18.05 1.46
N SER A 431 -0.10 -17.12 0.51
CA SER A 431 -0.22 -15.72 0.88
C SER A 431 -1.62 -15.43 1.43
N TYR A 432 -1.74 -14.31 2.16
CA TYR A 432 -3.04 -13.84 2.64
C TYR A 432 -4.04 -13.58 1.50
N VAL A 433 -3.58 -13.18 0.33
CA VAL A 433 -4.46 -13.02 -0.84
C VAL A 433 -4.92 -14.37 -1.36
N GLN A 434 -3.99 -15.34 -1.50
CA GLN A 434 -4.30 -16.62 -2.09
C GLN A 434 -5.38 -17.40 -1.34
N ASP A 435 -5.40 -17.28 -0.01
CA ASP A 435 -6.23 -18.12 0.83
C ASP A 435 -7.32 -17.36 1.62
N ILE A 436 -7.21 -16.04 1.73
CA ILE A 436 -8.15 -15.21 2.48
C ILE A 436 -8.73 -14.11 1.59
N MET A 437 -7.91 -13.12 1.19
CA MET A 437 -8.44 -11.95 0.50
C MET A 437 -8.96 -12.24 -0.90
N GLY A 438 -8.31 -13.13 -1.65
CA GLY A 438 -8.77 -13.53 -2.98
C GLY A 438 -10.15 -14.20 -2.90
N PRO A 439 -10.25 -15.40 -2.30
CA PRO A 439 -11.47 -16.19 -2.34
C PRO A 439 -12.63 -15.64 -1.47
N LEU A 440 -12.34 -14.86 -0.41
CA LEU A 440 -13.38 -14.34 0.48
C LEU A 440 -13.80 -12.90 0.20
N TYR A 441 -12.96 -12.11 -0.47
CA TYR A 441 -13.18 -10.69 -0.70
C TYR A 441 -13.09 -10.33 -2.19
N PHE A 442 -11.92 -10.42 -2.81
CA PHE A 442 -11.72 -9.94 -4.19
C PHE A 442 -12.58 -10.66 -5.22
N ASP A 443 -12.74 -11.98 -5.09
CA ASP A 443 -13.58 -12.75 -6.00
C ASP A 443 -15.06 -12.32 -5.91
N TYR A 444 -15.50 -11.82 -4.75
CA TYR A 444 -16.84 -11.25 -4.57
C TYR A 444 -16.92 -9.74 -4.84
N GLY A 445 -15.83 -9.12 -5.27
CA GLY A 445 -15.78 -7.70 -5.56
C GLY A 445 -15.50 -6.79 -4.36
N PHE A 446 -15.31 -7.36 -3.16
CA PHE A 446 -14.93 -6.59 -1.99
C PHE A 446 -13.46 -6.23 -2.02
N GLY A 447 -13.17 -4.94 -2.01
CA GLY A 447 -11.83 -4.40 -1.96
C GLY A 447 -11.78 -3.06 -1.27
N PRO A 448 -10.58 -2.52 -1.03
CA PRO A 448 -10.38 -1.30 -0.26
C PRO A 448 -10.98 -0.09 -0.95
N PHE A 449 -11.94 0.52 -0.30
CA PHE A 449 -12.57 1.77 -0.68
C PHE A 449 -12.22 2.84 0.36
N ARG A 450 -11.68 3.98 -0.10
CA ARG A 450 -11.16 5.06 0.73
C ARG A 450 -11.90 6.35 0.47
N TRP A 451 -12.01 7.17 1.53
CA TRP A 451 -12.44 8.55 1.38
C TRP A 451 -11.65 9.50 2.27
N VAL A 452 -11.52 10.74 1.82
CA VAL A 452 -10.84 11.82 2.53
C VAL A 452 -11.71 13.05 2.51
N CYS A 453 -12.04 13.58 3.70
CA CYS A 453 -12.83 14.80 3.85
C CYS A 453 -11.94 16.03 3.66
N MET A 454 -12.13 16.76 2.57
CA MET A 454 -11.25 17.90 2.19
C MET A 454 -11.52 19.17 3.02
N SER A 455 -12.45 19.11 3.95
CA SER A 455 -12.63 20.13 5.01
C SER A 455 -11.56 20.05 6.08
N GLU A 456 -10.87 18.92 6.20
CA GLU A 456 -10.02 18.56 7.33
C GLU A 456 -10.73 18.63 8.70
N ASN A 457 -12.08 18.60 8.70
CA ASN A 457 -12.91 18.64 9.90
C ASN A 457 -13.24 17.22 10.40
N PRO A 458 -12.88 16.83 11.64
CA PRO A 458 -13.23 15.53 12.21
C PRO A 458 -14.75 15.24 12.25
N GLU A 459 -15.59 16.29 12.33
CA GLU A 459 -17.04 16.12 12.30
C GLU A 459 -17.54 15.60 10.95
N ASP A 460 -16.95 16.06 9.84
CA ASP A 460 -17.31 15.56 8.51
C ASP A 460 -16.88 14.10 8.33
N LEU A 461 -15.74 13.71 8.90
CA LEU A 461 -15.34 12.30 8.93
C LEU A 461 -16.33 11.46 9.75
N ALA A 462 -16.73 11.90 10.93
CA ALA A 462 -17.71 11.19 11.77
C ALA A 462 -19.06 11.02 11.07
N LYS A 463 -19.53 12.05 10.35
CA LYS A 463 -20.77 11.98 9.54
C LYS A 463 -20.61 10.98 8.39
N SER A 464 -19.49 11.01 7.69
CA SER A 464 -19.22 10.06 6.59
C SER A 464 -19.13 8.62 7.09
N ASP A 465 -18.49 8.38 8.25
CA ASP A 465 -18.49 7.07 8.90
C ASP A 465 -19.92 6.57 9.19
N ALA A 466 -20.75 7.41 9.76
CA ALA A 466 -22.16 7.07 10.06
C ALA A 466 -22.99 6.78 8.79
N ILE A 467 -22.77 7.52 7.72
CA ILE A 467 -23.40 7.27 6.41
C ILE A 467 -22.97 5.90 5.87
N ALA A 468 -21.68 5.59 5.92
CA ALA A 468 -21.14 4.32 5.44
C ALA A 468 -21.71 3.13 6.22
N VAL A 469 -21.75 3.21 7.55
CA VAL A 469 -22.36 2.16 8.40
C VAL A 469 -23.82 1.95 8.03
N LYS A 470 -24.60 3.02 7.93
CA LYS A 470 -26.02 2.94 7.56
C LYS A 470 -26.24 2.25 6.22
N VAL A 471 -25.44 2.59 5.20
CA VAL A 471 -25.53 1.95 3.88
C VAL A 471 -25.22 0.46 3.97
N LEU A 472 -24.16 0.07 4.68
CA LEU A 472 -23.79 -1.35 4.84
C LEU A 472 -24.84 -2.14 5.65
N GLU A 473 -25.46 -1.54 6.67
CA GLU A 473 -26.55 -2.15 7.42
C GLU A 473 -27.80 -2.37 6.54
N GLU A 474 -28.15 -1.40 5.71
CA GLU A 474 -29.27 -1.51 4.76
C GLU A 474 -28.97 -2.61 3.72
N GLU A 475 -27.77 -2.66 3.19
CA GLU A 475 -27.33 -3.68 2.25
C GLU A 475 -27.35 -5.09 2.87
N SER A 476 -26.90 -5.23 4.11
CA SER A 476 -26.86 -6.51 4.82
C SER A 476 -28.24 -7.18 4.99
N ARG A 477 -29.33 -6.42 4.91
CA ARG A 477 -30.70 -6.96 5.05
C ARG A 477 -31.14 -7.81 3.84
N THR A 478 -30.58 -7.55 2.67
CA THR A 478 -30.94 -8.19 1.40
C THR A 478 -29.78 -8.91 0.73
N ALA A 479 -28.58 -8.79 1.28
CA ALA A 479 -27.38 -9.41 0.75
C ALA A 479 -27.44 -10.94 0.85
N PRO A 480 -26.92 -11.68 -0.15
CA PRO A 480 -26.81 -13.12 -0.08
C PRO A 480 -25.88 -13.58 1.06
N GLU A 481 -26.05 -14.83 1.49
CA GLU A 481 -25.32 -15.39 2.65
C GLU A 481 -23.78 -15.33 2.44
N GLU A 482 -23.33 -15.51 1.21
CA GLU A 482 -21.92 -15.54 0.82
C GLU A 482 -21.15 -14.25 1.15
N ILE A 483 -21.84 -13.11 1.24
CA ILE A 483 -21.22 -11.80 1.51
C ILE A 483 -21.62 -11.18 2.84
N GLN A 484 -22.44 -11.83 3.64
CA GLN A 484 -22.87 -11.32 4.95
C GLN A 484 -21.71 -11.13 5.92
N GLY A 485 -20.70 -12.01 5.84
CA GLY A 485 -19.50 -11.93 6.68
C GLY A 485 -18.71 -10.67 6.42
N GLN A 486 -18.51 -10.34 5.14
CA GLN A 486 -17.75 -9.16 4.69
C GLN A 486 -18.43 -7.86 5.16
N LEU A 487 -19.74 -7.77 5.02
CA LEU A 487 -20.51 -6.60 5.47
C LEU A 487 -20.39 -6.40 6.99
N ARG A 488 -20.61 -7.46 7.79
CA ARG A 488 -20.48 -7.38 9.25
C ARG A 488 -19.08 -7.01 9.71
N ASP A 489 -18.04 -7.56 9.08
CA ASP A 489 -16.65 -7.25 9.42
C ASP A 489 -16.34 -5.77 9.16
N ASN A 490 -16.86 -5.20 8.09
CA ASN A 490 -16.63 -3.79 7.74
C ASN A 490 -17.46 -2.81 8.59
N ILE A 491 -18.69 -3.16 8.97
CA ILE A 491 -19.46 -2.39 9.95
C ILE A 491 -18.68 -2.32 11.27
N HIS A 492 -18.25 -3.49 11.79
CA HIS A 492 -17.44 -3.55 13.00
C HIS A 492 -16.16 -2.71 12.89
N TRP A 493 -15.46 -2.79 11.75
CA TRP A 493 -14.26 -2.01 11.53
C TRP A 493 -14.51 -0.50 11.66
N ILE A 494 -15.55 0.05 11.03
CA ILE A 494 -15.85 1.48 11.11
C ILE A 494 -16.18 1.90 12.53
N GLU A 495 -16.93 1.10 13.29
CA GLU A 495 -17.26 1.35 14.70
C GLU A 495 -15.98 1.39 15.57
N GLU A 496 -15.02 0.51 15.33
CA GLU A 496 -13.75 0.46 16.06
C GLU A 496 -12.75 1.53 15.59
N ALA A 497 -12.78 1.94 14.33
CA ALA A 497 -11.85 2.91 13.77
C ALA A 497 -11.87 4.24 14.53
N GLY A 498 -13.06 4.74 14.88
CA GLY A 498 -13.22 5.95 15.69
C GLY A 498 -12.65 5.81 17.10
N ARG A 499 -12.90 4.67 17.76
CA ARG A 499 -12.40 4.37 19.12
C ARG A 499 -10.88 4.25 19.18
N ASN A 500 -10.27 3.71 18.13
CA ASN A 500 -8.83 3.44 18.06
C ASN A 500 -7.99 4.61 17.56
N LYS A 501 -8.58 5.77 17.26
CA LYS A 501 -7.87 7.01 16.85
C LYS A 501 -6.89 6.76 15.69
N LEU A 502 -7.37 6.12 14.63
CA LEU A 502 -6.55 5.67 13.52
C LEU A 502 -6.17 6.74 12.50
N VAL A 503 -6.74 7.94 12.60
CA VAL A 503 -6.44 9.05 11.68
C VAL A 503 -5.03 9.56 11.93
N VAL A 504 -4.24 9.60 10.86
CA VAL A 504 -2.90 10.21 10.83
C VAL A 504 -2.83 11.05 9.55
N GLY A 505 -2.55 12.33 9.68
CA GLY A 505 -2.65 13.27 8.56
C GLY A 505 -4.10 13.71 8.35
N SER A 506 -4.58 13.63 7.11
CA SER A 506 -5.93 14.06 6.72
C SER A 506 -7.06 13.25 7.37
N GLN A 507 -8.24 13.86 7.43
CA GLN A 507 -9.48 13.23 7.91
C GLN A 507 -9.96 12.19 6.90
N ALA A 508 -9.47 10.97 7.05
CA ALA A 508 -9.65 9.88 6.10
C ALA A 508 -10.15 8.60 6.73
N ARG A 509 -10.80 7.75 5.93
CA ARG A 509 -11.25 6.43 6.30
C ARG A 509 -11.11 5.45 5.15
N ILE A 510 -11.11 4.16 5.48
CA ILE A 510 -11.15 3.02 4.57
C ILE A 510 -12.13 1.97 5.09
N LEU A 511 -12.74 1.23 4.18
CA LEU A 511 -13.41 -0.04 4.43
C LEU A 511 -13.29 -0.91 3.18
N TYR A 512 -13.69 -2.19 3.27
CA TYR A 512 -13.86 -3.02 2.08
C TYR A 512 -15.33 -3.06 1.69
N ALA A 513 -15.61 -2.70 0.43
CA ALA A 513 -16.94 -2.79 -0.14
C ALA A 513 -16.88 -3.33 -1.58
N ASP A 514 -17.97 -3.98 -1.99
CA ASP A 514 -18.19 -4.38 -3.37
C ASP A 514 -18.67 -3.19 -4.24
N CYS A 515 -18.98 -3.45 -5.50
CA CYS A 515 -19.46 -2.43 -6.42
C CYS A 515 -20.71 -1.70 -5.90
N GLU A 516 -21.68 -2.44 -5.38
CA GLU A 516 -22.93 -1.89 -4.88
C GLU A 516 -22.70 -1.01 -3.64
N GLY A 517 -21.94 -1.52 -2.67
CA GLY A 517 -21.59 -0.80 -1.46
C GLY A 517 -20.81 0.49 -1.73
N ARG A 518 -19.75 0.43 -2.57
CA ARG A 518 -18.97 1.61 -2.96
C ARG A 518 -19.85 2.68 -3.60
N THR A 519 -20.68 2.28 -4.55
CA THR A 519 -21.55 3.22 -5.29
C THR A 519 -22.57 3.88 -4.37
N LYS A 520 -23.27 3.10 -3.54
CA LYS A 520 -24.28 3.63 -2.60
C LYS A 520 -23.67 4.57 -1.56
N ILE A 521 -22.52 4.20 -0.98
CA ILE A 521 -21.80 5.03 -0.02
C ILE A 521 -21.39 6.34 -0.69
N ALA A 522 -20.79 6.29 -1.87
CA ALA A 522 -20.34 7.48 -2.59
C ALA A 522 -21.50 8.42 -2.99
N LEU A 523 -22.61 7.88 -3.47
CA LEU A 523 -23.80 8.67 -3.79
C LEU A 523 -24.40 9.32 -2.53
N ALA A 524 -24.42 8.60 -1.40
CA ALA A 524 -24.90 9.14 -0.13
C ALA A 524 -23.97 10.26 0.39
N PHE A 525 -22.67 10.14 0.22
CA PHE A 525 -21.72 11.23 0.50
C PHE A 525 -21.97 12.43 -0.40
N ASN A 526 -22.15 12.22 -1.71
CA ASN A 526 -22.41 13.30 -2.66
C ASN A 526 -23.70 14.05 -2.35
N GLU A 527 -24.74 13.33 -1.93
CA GLU A 527 -26.00 13.95 -1.47
C GLU A 527 -25.81 14.71 -0.16
N ALA A 528 -25.04 14.21 0.81
CA ALA A 528 -24.74 14.91 2.06
C ALA A 528 -23.96 16.22 1.81
N ILE A 529 -23.03 16.22 0.84
CA ILE A 529 -22.32 17.43 0.39
C ILE A 529 -23.33 18.41 -0.24
N ARG A 530 -24.21 17.94 -1.11
CA ARG A 530 -25.25 18.77 -1.78
C ARG A 530 -26.17 19.46 -0.77
N ARG A 531 -26.48 18.79 0.34
CA ARG A 531 -27.30 19.34 1.43
C ARG A 531 -26.53 20.22 2.42
N GLY A 532 -25.21 20.30 2.29
CA GLY A 532 -24.35 21.01 3.24
C GLY A 532 -24.20 20.31 4.60
N GLU A 533 -24.56 19.03 4.69
CA GLU A 533 -24.34 18.19 5.89
C GLU A 533 -22.85 17.86 6.05
N ILE A 534 -22.14 17.63 4.94
CA ILE A 534 -20.69 17.58 4.82
C ILE A 534 -20.25 18.89 4.16
N THR A 535 -19.27 19.56 4.76
CA THR A 535 -18.99 20.98 4.50
C THR A 535 -18.05 21.23 3.31
N ALA A 536 -17.40 20.19 2.79
CA ALA A 536 -16.48 20.30 1.65
C ALA A 536 -16.54 19.04 0.78
N PRO A 537 -15.94 19.07 -0.43
CA PRO A 537 -15.78 17.87 -1.25
C PRO A 537 -15.11 16.72 -0.52
N ILE A 538 -15.41 15.51 -0.97
CA ILE A 538 -14.72 14.29 -0.55
C ILE A 538 -13.89 13.76 -1.71
N VAL A 539 -12.67 13.32 -1.44
CA VAL A 539 -11.86 12.52 -2.34
C VAL A 539 -12.18 11.05 -2.10
N LEU A 540 -12.64 10.36 -3.12
CA LEU A 540 -12.78 8.90 -3.15
C LEU A 540 -11.57 8.28 -3.80
N GLY A 541 -11.21 7.07 -3.39
CA GLY A 541 -10.18 6.26 -4.02
C GLY A 541 -10.19 4.84 -3.50
N ARG A 542 -9.16 4.11 -3.83
CA ARG A 542 -8.93 2.78 -3.28
C ARG A 542 -7.45 2.52 -3.04
N ASP A 543 -7.12 1.46 -2.36
CA ASP A 543 -5.77 0.90 -2.40
C ASP A 543 -5.54 0.29 -3.78
N HIS A 544 -4.31 0.30 -4.26
CA HIS A 544 -3.97 -0.42 -5.49
C HIS A 544 -4.06 -1.93 -5.29
N HIS A 545 -3.82 -2.43 -4.09
CA HIS A 545 -4.14 -3.76 -3.61
C HIS A 545 -5.67 -3.97 -3.62
N ASP A 546 -6.24 -4.35 -4.74
CA ASP A 546 -7.68 -4.39 -4.95
C ASP A 546 -8.09 -5.49 -5.94
N VAL A 547 -9.38 -5.59 -6.18
CA VAL A 547 -10.04 -6.54 -7.10
C VAL A 547 -9.46 -6.48 -8.51
N SER A 548 -9.30 -5.26 -9.05
CA SER A 548 -8.92 -4.98 -10.44
C SER A 548 -7.57 -4.28 -10.61
N GLY A 549 -7.12 -3.58 -9.57
CA GLY A 549 -6.06 -2.57 -9.70
C GLY A 549 -4.64 -3.12 -9.79
N THR A 550 -4.40 -4.41 -9.55
CA THR A 550 -3.06 -4.95 -9.41
C THR A 550 -2.91 -6.31 -10.05
N ASP A 551 -1.96 -6.43 -10.95
CA ASP A 551 -1.41 -7.68 -11.45
C ASP A 551 -0.10 -7.96 -10.74
N SER A 552 -0.12 -8.95 -9.84
CA SER A 552 1.01 -9.40 -9.03
C SER A 552 0.92 -10.91 -8.82
N PRO A 553 1.72 -11.70 -9.53
CA PRO A 553 1.58 -13.17 -9.55
C PRO A 553 1.79 -13.82 -8.18
N PHE A 554 2.51 -13.14 -7.29
CA PHE A 554 2.82 -13.66 -5.96
C PHE A 554 2.00 -12.98 -4.85
N ARG A 555 1.08 -12.06 -5.19
CA ARG A 555 0.25 -11.34 -4.22
C ARG A 555 -1.21 -11.25 -4.69
N GLU A 556 -1.63 -10.16 -5.38
CA GLU A 556 -3.05 -9.88 -5.69
C GLU A 556 -3.64 -10.83 -6.74
N THR A 557 -2.83 -11.36 -7.64
CA THR A 557 -3.26 -12.35 -8.63
C THR A 557 -2.76 -13.77 -8.32
N SER A 558 -2.29 -14.02 -7.10
CA SER A 558 -1.79 -15.34 -6.68
C SER A 558 -2.88 -16.42 -6.59
N ASN A 559 -4.15 -16.04 -6.55
CA ASN A 559 -5.29 -16.96 -6.63
C ASN A 559 -5.90 -17.09 -8.05
N ILE A 560 -5.19 -16.62 -9.07
CA ILE A 560 -5.51 -16.84 -10.49
C ILE A 560 -4.59 -17.97 -11.00
N TYR A 561 -5.17 -19.05 -11.51
CA TYR A 561 -4.44 -20.29 -11.79
C TYR A 561 -4.45 -20.71 -13.27
N ASP A 562 -4.91 -19.88 -14.18
CA ASP A 562 -4.98 -20.17 -15.61
C ASP A 562 -3.70 -19.79 -16.39
N GLY A 563 -2.68 -19.30 -15.71
CA GLY A 563 -1.42 -18.84 -16.31
C GLY A 563 -1.35 -17.34 -16.55
N SER A 564 -2.48 -16.65 -16.50
CA SER A 564 -2.56 -15.22 -16.79
C SER A 564 -2.20 -14.33 -15.60
N GLN A 565 -1.95 -14.89 -14.42
CA GLN A 565 -1.44 -14.15 -13.26
C GLN A 565 -0.12 -13.42 -13.56
N PHE A 566 0.61 -13.81 -14.60
CA PHE A 566 1.87 -13.18 -15.03
C PHE A 566 1.66 -12.09 -16.10
N THR A 567 0.43 -11.74 -16.45
CA THR A 567 0.10 -10.66 -17.39
C THR A 567 -0.36 -9.42 -16.64
N ALA A 568 -0.22 -8.24 -17.25
CA ALA A 568 -0.60 -6.96 -16.65
C ALA A 568 -1.85 -6.33 -17.30
N ASP A 569 -2.59 -7.12 -18.06
CA ASP A 569 -3.72 -6.61 -18.84
C ASP A 569 -4.84 -6.07 -17.95
N MET A 570 -5.10 -6.71 -16.79
CA MET A 570 -6.16 -6.29 -15.87
C MET A 570 -5.89 -4.88 -15.31
N ALA A 571 -4.71 -4.64 -14.74
CA ALA A 571 -4.35 -3.34 -14.16
C ALA A 571 -4.32 -2.22 -15.20
N ILE A 572 -3.80 -2.50 -16.41
CA ILE A 572 -3.76 -1.54 -17.51
C ILE A 572 -5.16 -1.21 -18.01
N GLN A 573 -6.00 -2.22 -18.29
CA GLN A 573 -7.39 -2.02 -18.72
C GLN A 573 -8.20 -1.29 -17.66
N ASN A 574 -7.99 -1.59 -16.38
CA ASN A 574 -8.67 -0.92 -15.28
C ASN A 574 -8.43 0.59 -15.32
N VAL A 575 -7.15 1.03 -15.34
CA VAL A 575 -6.78 2.45 -15.39
C VAL A 575 -7.27 3.16 -16.64
N ILE A 576 -7.21 2.50 -17.82
CA ILE A 576 -7.75 3.05 -19.06
C ILE A 576 -9.25 3.31 -18.91
N GLY A 577 -9.99 2.34 -18.39
CA GLY A 577 -11.43 2.45 -18.22
C GLY A 577 -11.86 3.49 -17.19
N ASP A 578 -11.12 3.63 -16.07
CA ASP A 578 -11.33 4.68 -15.09
C ASP A 578 -11.13 6.07 -15.69
N SER A 579 -10.12 6.19 -16.57
CA SER A 579 -9.74 7.47 -17.19
C SER A 579 -10.87 8.14 -17.96
N PHE A 580 -11.69 7.37 -18.69
CA PHE A 580 -12.79 7.94 -19.47
C PHE A 580 -14.18 7.80 -18.83
N ARG A 581 -14.24 7.38 -17.56
CA ARG A 581 -15.49 7.26 -16.80
C ARG A 581 -15.64 8.26 -15.65
N GLY A 582 -14.70 9.20 -15.51
CA GLY A 582 -14.81 10.31 -14.57
C GLY A 582 -13.87 10.28 -13.38
N ALA A 583 -12.80 9.47 -13.40
CA ALA A 583 -11.71 9.60 -12.43
C ALA A 583 -11.11 11.00 -12.52
N THR A 584 -10.90 11.66 -11.37
CA THR A 584 -10.28 12.99 -11.32
C THR A 584 -8.78 12.91 -11.62
N TRP A 585 -8.13 11.83 -11.18
CA TRP A 585 -6.79 11.47 -11.64
C TRP A 585 -6.62 9.95 -11.63
N VAL A 586 -5.70 9.50 -12.44
CA VAL A 586 -5.33 8.09 -12.56
C VAL A 586 -3.83 7.91 -12.52
N SER A 587 -3.41 6.73 -12.11
CA SER A 587 -2.00 6.37 -12.05
C SER A 587 -1.77 4.90 -12.38
N ILE A 588 -0.62 4.61 -12.99
CA ILE A 588 -0.14 3.25 -13.21
C ILE A 588 1.34 3.15 -12.89
N HIS A 589 1.73 2.08 -12.22
CA HIS A 589 3.08 1.92 -11.68
C HIS A 589 3.63 0.53 -11.91
N ASN A 590 4.95 0.44 -12.08
CA ASN A 590 5.69 -0.78 -11.79
C ASN A 590 6.15 -0.73 -10.34
N GLY A 591 6.02 -1.87 -9.66
CA GLY A 591 6.47 -2.04 -8.28
C GLY A 591 5.36 -1.95 -7.24
N GLY A 592 5.50 -2.71 -6.19
CA GLY A 592 4.53 -2.82 -5.09
C GLY A 592 5.09 -3.61 -3.92
N GLY A 593 4.22 -4.26 -3.14
CA GLY A 593 4.59 -4.95 -1.91
C GLY A 593 5.56 -6.14 -2.06
N VAL A 594 5.77 -6.66 -3.26
CA VAL A 594 6.73 -7.72 -3.58
C VAL A 594 7.96 -7.22 -4.37
N GLY A 595 8.08 -5.92 -4.57
CA GLY A 595 9.27 -5.28 -5.10
C GLY A 595 9.16 -4.77 -6.53
N TRP A 596 10.26 -4.21 -7.01
CA TRP A 596 10.43 -3.75 -8.38
C TRP A 596 10.39 -4.92 -9.35
N GLY A 597 9.73 -4.71 -10.50
CA GLY A 597 9.66 -5.70 -11.57
C GLY A 597 8.67 -6.85 -11.34
N GLU A 598 8.09 -6.98 -10.15
CA GLU A 598 7.21 -8.08 -9.76
C GLU A 598 5.70 -7.71 -9.83
N VAL A 599 5.37 -6.45 -10.05
CA VAL A 599 4.00 -5.91 -9.93
C VAL A 599 3.76 -4.79 -10.92
N ILE A 600 2.63 -4.83 -11.63
CA ILE A 600 2.03 -3.67 -12.28
C ILE A 600 0.71 -3.36 -11.55
N ASN A 601 0.56 -2.11 -11.13
CA ASN A 601 -0.62 -1.69 -10.38
C ASN A 601 -1.05 -0.29 -10.74
N GLY A 602 -2.33 -0.03 -10.58
CA GLY A 602 -2.93 1.27 -10.86
C GLY A 602 -4.02 1.64 -9.87
N GLY A 603 -4.37 2.90 -9.88
CA GLY A 603 -5.40 3.45 -9.03
C GLY A 603 -5.90 4.80 -9.52
N PHE A 604 -6.87 5.32 -8.82
CA PHE A 604 -7.52 6.58 -9.12
C PHE A 604 -7.74 7.41 -7.85
N GLY A 605 -8.01 8.68 -8.05
CA GLY A 605 -8.73 9.54 -7.12
C GLY A 605 -9.93 10.16 -7.83
N MET A 606 -11.04 10.30 -7.12
CA MET A 606 -12.26 10.93 -7.62
C MET A 606 -12.74 11.98 -6.62
N VAL A 607 -12.82 13.21 -7.03
CA VAL A 607 -13.40 14.30 -6.23
C VAL A 607 -14.90 14.32 -6.45
N ILE A 608 -15.68 14.22 -5.39
CA ILE A 608 -17.13 14.41 -5.39
C ILE A 608 -17.48 15.69 -4.65
N ASP A 609 -18.33 16.53 -5.24
CA ASP A 609 -18.54 17.92 -4.82
C ASP A 609 -20.03 18.32 -4.69
N GLY A 610 -20.93 17.33 -4.62
CA GLY A 610 -22.38 17.53 -4.51
C GLY A 610 -23.09 17.72 -5.84
N THR A 611 -22.39 17.68 -6.97
CA THR A 611 -22.98 17.91 -8.31
C THR A 611 -23.58 16.64 -8.91
N ALA A 612 -24.45 16.81 -9.94
CA ALA A 612 -24.97 15.71 -10.74
C ALA A 612 -23.89 15.05 -11.62
N ASP A 613 -22.85 15.79 -12.00
CA ASP A 613 -21.71 15.22 -12.70
C ASP A 613 -20.99 14.21 -11.79
N SER A 614 -20.82 14.52 -10.50
CA SER A 614 -20.30 13.56 -9.51
C SER A 614 -21.16 12.30 -9.40
N ASP A 615 -22.49 12.41 -9.36
CA ASP A 615 -23.38 11.23 -9.34
C ASP A 615 -23.16 10.33 -10.55
N ARG A 616 -23.03 10.93 -11.75
CA ARG A 616 -22.77 10.22 -13.01
C ARG A 616 -21.40 9.52 -13.01
N HIS A 617 -20.36 10.21 -12.56
CA HIS A 617 -19.01 9.67 -12.46
C HIS A 617 -18.93 8.52 -11.45
N ILE A 618 -19.53 8.67 -10.27
CA ILE A 618 -19.63 7.62 -9.25
C ILE A 618 -20.22 6.35 -9.86
N THR A 619 -21.39 6.48 -10.46
CA THR A 619 -22.12 5.32 -10.99
C THR A 619 -21.34 4.60 -12.11
N ASN A 620 -20.76 5.34 -13.03
CA ASN A 620 -20.08 4.75 -14.19
C ASN A 620 -18.69 4.19 -13.84
N MET A 621 -17.89 4.96 -13.08
CA MET A 621 -16.51 4.61 -12.86
C MET A 621 -16.36 3.52 -11.80
N LEU A 622 -17.06 3.61 -10.65
CA LEU A 622 -16.97 2.60 -9.60
C LEU A 622 -17.54 1.25 -10.08
N PHE A 623 -18.54 1.27 -10.94
CA PHE A 623 -19.05 0.05 -11.59
C PHE A 623 -17.97 -0.66 -12.39
N TRP A 624 -17.27 0.09 -13.25
CA TRP A 624 -16.18 -0.45 -14.06
C TRP A 624 -15.00 -0.90 -13.20
N ASP A 625 -14.55 -0.06 -12.29
CA ASP A 625 -13.36 -0.30 -11.46
C ASP A 625 -13.42 -1.64 -10.72
N VAL A 626 -14.60 -2.04 -10.25
CA VAL A 626 -14.78 -3.33 -9.56
C VAL A 626 -15.05 -4.47 -10.54
N ASN A 627 -16.03 -4.31 -11.44
CA ASN A 627 -16.51 -5.42 -12.27
C ASN A 627 -15.51 -5.85 -13.34
N ASN A 628 -14.59 -4.98 -13.76
CA ASN A 628 -13.48 -5.35 -14.63
C ASN A 628 -12.64 -6.49 -14.01
N GLY A 629 -12.25 -6.39 -12.76
CA GLY A 629 -11.48 -7.42 -12.07
C GLY A 629 -12.30 -8.67 -11.75
N ILE A 630 -13.57 -8.53 -11.38
CA ILE A 630 -14.45 -9.68 -11.17
C ILE A 630 -14.60 -10.48 -12.49
N ALA A 631 -14.82 -9.80 -13.62
CA ALA A 631 -14.88 -10.44 -14.93
C ALA A 631 -13.59 -11.20 -15.26
N ARG A 632 -12.44 -10.59 -14.99
CA ARG A 632 -11.13 -11.21 -15.19
C ARG A 632 -10.93 -12.45 -14.32
N ARG A 633 -11.32 -12.37 -13.04
CA ARG A 633 -11.23 -13.49 -12.08
C ARG A 633 -12.22 -14.60 -12.43
N SER A 634 -13.42 -14.26 -12.89
CA SER A 634 -14.41 -15.23 -13.37
C SER A 634 -13.91 -16.00 -14.60
N TRP A 635 -13.26 -15.31 -15.55
CA TRP A 635 -12.64 -15.95 -16.71
C TRP A 635 -11.54 -16.94 -16.31
N ALA A 636 -10.83 -16.69 -15.23
CA ALA A 636 -9.85 -17.61 -14.63
C ALA A 636 -10.49 -18.78 -13.86
N ARG A 637 -11.80 -18.88 -13.83
CA ARG A 637 -12.61 -19.92 -13.15
C ARG A 637 -12.67 -19.80 -11.64
N ASN A 638 -12.42 -18.62 -11.06
CA ASN A 638 -12.60 -18.38 -9.63
C ASN A 638 -14.11 -18.44 -9.31
N GLU A 639 -14.53 -19.37 -8.44
CA GLU A 639 -15.95 -19.65 -8.17
C GLU A 639 -16.71 -18.45 -7.60
N GLY A 640 -16.11 -17.73 -6.64
CA GLY A 640 -16.69 -16.50 -6.08
C GLY A 640 -16.91 -15.42 -7.14
N ALA A 641 -15.96 -15.26 -8.06
CA ALA A 641 -16.06 -14.30 -9.13
C ALA A 641 -17.12 -14.70 -10.19
N LEU A 642 -17.25 -15.98 -10.48
CA LEU A 642 -18.36 -16.49 -11.32
C LEU A 642 -19.72 -16.20 -10.69
N HIS A 643 -19.86 -16.42 -9.39
CA HIS A 643 -21.07 -16.07 -8.65
C HIS A 643 -21.37 -14.58 -8.70
N ALA A 644 -20.38 -13.75 -8.39
CA ALA A 644 -20.51 -12.29 -8.33
C ALA A 644 -20.87 -11.69 -9.71
N ILE A 645 -20.16 -12.08 -10.77
CA ILE A 645 -20.42 -11.52 -12.12
C ILE A 645 -21.75 -12.00 -12.70
N THR A 646 -22.17 -13.23 -12.40
CA THR A 646 -23.47 -13.76 -12.82
C THR A 646 -24.61 -12.99 -12.14
N ARG A 647 -24.47 -12.71 -10.84
CA ARG A 647 -25.42 -11.88 -10.09
C ARG A 647 -25.51 -10.48 -10.68
N GLU A 648 -24.37 -9.87 -11.04
CA GLU A 648 -24.31 -8.53 -11.60
C GLU A 648 -24.93 -8.47 -13.02
N MET A 649 -24.69 -9.46 -13.88
CA MET A 649 -25.36 -9.56 -15.17
C MET A 649 -26.88 -9.69 -15.04
N GLY A 650 -27.36 -10.33 -13.97
CA GLY A 650 -28.80 -10.42 -13.68
C GLY A 650 -29.45 -9.11 -13.23
N ARG A 651 -28.65 -8.14 -12.76
CA ARG A 651 -29.09 -6.83 -12.26
C ARG A 651 -28.90 -5.70 -13.27
N THR A 652 -27.90 -5.81 -14.12
CA THR A 652 -27.47 -4.76 -15.05
C THR A 652 -27.70 -5.22 -16.49
N GLU A 653 -28.81 -4.80 -17.09
CA GLU A 653 -29.25 -5.23 -18.41
C GLU A 653 -28.19 -5.02 -19.52
N THR A 654 -27.37 -3.97 -19.38
CA THR A 654 -26.32 -3.63 -20.36
C THR A 654 -24.99 -4.36 -20.12
N LEU A 655 -24.87 -5.15 -19.05
CA LEU A 655 -23.66 -5.91 -18.76
C LEU A 655 -23.74 -7.29 -19.40
N THR A 656 -22.80 -7.57 -20.29
CA THR A 656 -22.59 -8.92 -20.85
C THR A 656 -21.13 -9.32 -20.64
N VAL A 657 -20.91 -10.38 -19.89
CA VAL A 657 -19.57 -10.92 -19.61
C VAL A 657 -19.48 -12.36 -20.11
N THR A 658 -18.40 -12.66 -20.83
CA THR A 658 -18.10 -14.02 -21.24
C THR A 658 -17.66 -14.84 -20.01
N VAL A 659 -18.40 -15.89 -19.71
CA VAL A 659 -18.07 -16.82 -18.63
C VAL A 659 -17.43 -18.10 -19.17
N PRO A 660 -16.50 -18.74 -18.47
CA PRO A 660 -15.83 -19.94 -18.94
C PRO A 660 -16.72 -21.18 -18.84
N VAL A 661 -16.53 -22.12 -19.75
CA VAL A 661 -17.03 -23.49 -19.63
C VAL A 661 -15.90 -24.36 -19.12
N ASN A 662 -16.15 -25.12 -18.06
CA ASN A 662 -15.15 -26.02 -17.50
C ASN A 662 -15.03 -27.28 -18.35
N ALA A 663 -13.81 -27.63 -18.73
CA ALA A 663 -13.50 -28.88 -19.40
C ALA A 663 -13.31 -29.99 -18.35
N ASP A 664 -13.66 -31.22 -18.74
CA ASP A 664 -13.32 -32.41 -17.92
C ASP A 664 -11.79 -32.63 -17.99
N GLU A 665 -11.14 -32.59 -16.84
CA GLU A 665 -9.67 -32.71 -16.73
C GLU A 665 -9.18 -34.11 -17.18
N ALA A 666 -9.95 -35.17 -16.93
CA ALA A 666 -9.61 -36.53 -17.36
C ALA A 666 -9.59 -36.63 -18.88
N LEU A 667 -10.60 -36.05 -19.55
CA LEU A 667 -10.69 -35.97 -21.01
C LEU A 667 -9.48 -35.20 -21.60
N VAL A 668 -9.08 -34.08 -20.99
CA VAL A 668 -7.93 -33.30 -21.46
C VAL A 668 -6.61 -34.11 -21.28
N ARG A 669 -6.44 -34.78 -20.14
CA ARG A 669 -5.26 -35.62 -19.90
C ARG A 669 -5.18 -36.81 -20.84
N ASP A 670 -6.30 -37.44 -21.14
CA ASP A 670 -6.35 -38.56 -22.07
C ASP A 670 -6.09 -38.12 -23.51
N ALA A 671 -6.59 -36.95 -23.91
CA ALA A 671 -6.24 -36.37 -25.21
C ALA A 671 -4.74 -36.18 -25.37
N LEU A 672 -4.03 -35.69 -24.35
CA LEU A 672 -2.56 -35.52 -24.37
C LEU A 672 -1.81 -36.85 -24.46
N LYS A 673 -2.31 -37.92 -23.80
CA LYS A 673 -1.69 -39.27 -23.89
C LYS A 673 -1.80 -39.87 -25.26
N ASN A 674 -2.82 -39.51 -26.03
CA ASN A 674 -3.09 -40.04 -27.38
C ASN A 674 -2.31 -39.32 -28.50
N ILE A 675 -1.60 -38.24 -28.17
CA ILE A 675 -0.69 -37.55 -29.12
C ILE A 675 0.64 -38.30 -29.10
N ARG A 676 0.98 -38.94 -30.20
CA ARG A 676 2.25 -39.68 -30.43
C ARG A 676 3.25 -38.80 -31.14
#